data_d6636bcdfcc231ce68d6d34789729229
#
_entry.id   d6636bcdfcc231ce68d6d34789729229
#
_cell.length_a   1.000
_cell.length_b   1.000
_cell.length_c   1.000
_cell.angle_alpha   90.00
_cell.angle_beta   90.00
_cell.angle_gamma   90.00
#
_symmetry.space_group_name_H-M   'P 1'
#
loop_
_entity.id
_entity.type
_entity.pdbx_description
1 polymer ?
#
loop_
_entity_poly.entity_id
_entity_poly.type
_entity_poly.pdbx_seq_one_letter_code
_entity_poly.pdbx_strand_id
1 'polypeptide(L)'
;PAGSKTLGPRKLHNSQWGFVCPSESPDGANVGIINHLSMLTQVSFNVSDKGIIEALLDNGLKYLEDCNEEDIFETCKVFVNGKWIGIHKEPEYLSRLMRLLKVNCLIHPYTSIYWDTRNNELYLFCDAGRLLRPVLRLRNGGHKPTNPLIEGDYTYMTTWSRVMRGHMYDVDPTISIYDETYYKEVFQEIKTKHSDYMQYLHDSQAMIEYIDPLESEGCWIAKDMNSMDKPYTHCEIHSSLILSAVALNIPFPEHSQYPRNVFSCQQTKQAVGLYSSAYTTRFDTFAHILNYPQKPLVTTRYKKYTDVDKLPYGTNCIVAIASYSGYNQEDGVILNKTSIERGMFRSLYYRSYESSEEVLASGDRVYFGNPNYQSNIKTKGTTNYDLLDKHGFAKEGEYVTDTDAIIGLCQESRDKDGKTSVTHVAGEHIKFSSSGIVDKVVVYKNTDNLRTCRVRIRKEKIPTVGDKYSSRPGQKGMCGMVLEQSEMPFTEDGIVPDMIINPHAIPSRMTINQLLEVVLGKSSSLGGFLGDATAFQNNEIRDYTRLMQTYGYDSTGNEIMYSGITGEQLHTSVFIGPTYYQRLKIMVADKMHSRGTGPQQSLTRQPRAGRSNNGGLRIGEMERDSILGHGISEFMKESMMERADKYEAQINTQDGLLTDNRDPNASTIQLPYAFKLMLQELQTMSVAPRIVTGSETVTPELYNQLVSNDKK
;
A
#
# COMPACT_ATOMS: atom_id res chain seq x y z
N PRO A 1 -13.35 12.47 9.72
CA PRO A 1 -13.03 12.64 8.32
C PRO A 1 -11.53 12.81 8.10
N ALA A 2 -10.99 12.21 7.04
CA ALA A 2 -9.54 12.23 6.73
C ALA A 2 -8.98 13.67 6.57
N GLY A 3 -9.81 14.63 6.24
CA GLY A 3 -9.43 16.05 6.12
C GLY A 3 -9.36 16.82 7.44
N SER A 4 -9.75 16.23 8.57
CA SER A 4 -9.67 16.89 9.87
C SER A 4 -8.21 17.00 10.34
N LYS A 5 -7.81 18.18 10.79
CA LYS A 5 -6.49 18.44 11.38
C LYS A 5 -6.39 18.02 12.87
N THR A 6 -7.41 17.36 13.40
CA THR A 6 -7.48 16.92 14.80
C THR A 6 -6.35 15.94 15.12
N LEU A 7 -5.56 16.22 16.16
CA LEU A 7 -4.41 15.41 16.54
C LEU A 7 -4.77 14.18 17.41
N GLY A 8 -5.84 14.25 18.19
CA GLY A 8 -6.24 13.20 19.13
C GLY A 8 -6.29 11.79 18.54
N PRO A 9 -7.12 11.53 17.52
CA PRO A 9 -7.27 10.21 16.93
C PRO A 9 -6.06 9.71 16.14
N ARG A 10 -5.07 10.58 15.89
CA ARG A 10 -3.83 10.27 15.15
C ARG A 10 -2.71 9.78 16.06
N LYS A 11 -2.80 10.06 17.35
CA LYS A 11 -1.78 9.67 18.33
C LYS A 11 -1.89 8.19 18.66
N LEU A 12 -0.75 7.56 18.89
CA LEU A 12 -0.68 6.20 19.42
C LEU A 12 -1.25 6.19 20.85
N HIS A 13 -2.15 5.24 21.13
CA HIS A 13 -2.75 5.05 22.43
C HIS A 13 -2.35 3.69 23.01
N ASN A 14 -2.23 3.58 24.34
CA ASN A 14 -1.80 2.35 25.00
C ASN A 14 -2.73 1.15 24.73
N SER A 15 -4.03 1.38 24.58
CA SER A 15 -5.02 0.33 24.27
C SER A 15 -4.81 -0.33 22.89
N GLN A 16 -3.99 0.27 22.02
CA GLN A 16 -3.66 -0.30 20.71
C GLN A 16 -2.58 -1.40 20.80
N TRP A 17 -1.92 -1.54 21.95
CA TRP A 17 -0.84 -2.51 22.12
C TRP A 17 -1.28 -3.94 21.77
N GLY A 18 -0.61 -4.53 20.78
CA GLY A 18 -0.87 -5.89 20.33
C GLY A 18 -2.11 -6.06 19.44
N PHE A 19 -2.96 -5.05 19.27
CA PHE A 19 -4.15 -5.07 18.41
C PHE A 19 -3.92 -4.34 17.10
N VAL A 20 -3.27 -3.19 17.15
CA VAL A 20 -2.99 -2.34 15.98
C VAL A 20 -1.49 -2.12 15.85
N CYS A 21 -0.97 -2.29 14.64
CA CYS A 21 0.46 -2.08 14.38
C CYS A 21 0.86 -0.62 14.64
N PRO A 22 1.88 -0.38 15.46
CA PRO A 22 2.35 0.99 15.72
C PRO A 22 3.10 1.62 14.53
N SER A 23 3.62 0.81 13.61
CA SER A 23 4.50 1.26 12.53
C SER A 23 3.84 1.31 11.16
N GLU A 24 2.82 0.52 10.89
CA GLU A 24 2.13 0.51 9.60
C GLU A 24 0.99 1.53 9.58
N SER A 25 1.27 2.70 9.06
CA SER A 25 0.31 3.78 8.84
C SER A 25 0.68 4.54 7.57
N PRO A 26 -0.28 5.14 6.82
CA PRO A 26 0.06 6.01 5.71
C PRO A 26 0.79 7.27 6.20
N ASP A 27 1.61 7.83 5.31
CA ASP A 27 2.24 9.13 5.50
C ASP A 27 1.34 10.25 4.98
N GLY A 28 1.47 11.47 5.55
CA GLY A 28 0.74 12.65 5.12
C GLY A 28 -0.63 12.82 5.80
N ALA A 29 -1.63 13.25 5.05
CA ALA A 29 -2.95 13.67 5.59
C ALA A 29 -3.70 12.58 6.37
N ASN A 30 -3.45 11.32 6.10
CA ASN A 30 -4.14 10.17 6.69
C ASN A 30 -3.33 9.49 7.81
N VAL A 31 -2.19 10.04 8.23
CA VAL A 31 -1.33 9.46 9.27
C VAL A 31 -2.11 9.23 10.57
N GLY A 32 -2.01 8.03 11.13
CA GLY A 32 -2.66 7.63 12.39
C GLY A 32 -4.17 7.40 12.31
N ILE A 33 -4.85 7.77 11.21
CA ILE A 33 -6.29 7.53 11.02
C ILE A 33 -6.52 6.14 10.42
N ILE A 34 -5.73 5.78 9.40
CA ILE A 34 -5.79 4.44 8.81
C ILE A 34 -4.87 3.55 9.61
N ASN A 35 -5.44 2.52 10.19
CA ASN A 35 -4.75 1.56 11.03
C ASN A 35 -4.69 0.19 10.36
N HIS A 36 -3.66 -0.58 10.69
CA HIS A 36 -3.48 -1.95 10.25
C HIS A 36 -3.40 -2.87 11.47
N LEU A 37 -3.98 -4.06 11.36
CA LEU A 37 -3.99 -5.02 12.45
C LEU A 37 -2.58 -5.58 12.71
N SER A 38 -2.27 -5.85 13.97
CA SER A 38 -1.09 -6.62 14.36
C SER A 38 -1.21 -8.07 13.88
N MET A 39 -0.09 -8.79 13.81
CA MET A 39 -0.01 -10.11 13.15
C MET A 39 -1.00 -11.14 13.67
N LEU A 40 -1.22 -11.22 14.98
CA LEU A 40 -2.10 -12.21 15.61
C LEU A 40 -3.50 -11.66 15.95
N THR A 41 -3.79 -10.42 15.62
CA THR A 41 -5.10 -9.82 15.89
C THR A 41 -6.16 -10.47 15.04
N GLN A 42 -7.25 -10.84 15.67
CA GLN A 42 -8.44 -11.42 15.04
C GLN A 42 -9.65 -10.54 15.29
N VAL A 43 -10.61 -10.60 14.37
CA VAL A 43 -11.91 -9.95 14.56
C VAL A 43 -12.91 -11.01 14.99
N SER A 44 -13.65 -10.75 16.07
CA SER A 44 -14.66 -11.69 16.58
C SER A 44 -15.82 -11.85 15.60
N PHE A 45 -16.39 -13.02 15.55
CA PHE A 45 -17.66 -13.29 14.89
C PHE A 45 -18.78 -13.38 15.95
N ASN A 46 -20.03 -13.30 15.52
CA ASN A 46 -21.17 -13.34 16.42
C ASN A 46 -21.39 -14.74 16.98
N VAL A 47 -21.54 -14.85 18.29
CA VAL A 47 -21.86 -16.07 19.03
C VAL A 47 -23.13 -15.84 19.82
N SER A 48 -23.92 -16.91 20.05
CA SER A 48 -25.14 -16.84 20.86
C SER A 48 -24.82 -16.44 22.31
N ASP A 49 -25.58 -15.52 22.85
CA ASP A 49 -25.49 -15.06 24.24
C ASP A 49 -26.22 -15.96 25.22
N LYS A 50 -27.05 -16.90 24.73
CA LYS A 50 -27.89 -17.78 25.59
C LYS A 50 -27.06 -18.63 26.52
N GLY A 51 -25.97 -19.24 26.06
CA GLY A 51 -25.10 -20.04 26.93
C GLY A 51 -24.43 -19.22 28.04
N ILE A 52 -24.11 -17.95 27.75
CA ILE A 52 -23.56 -17.02 28.77
C ILE A 52 -24.62 -16.65 29.79
N ILE A 53 -25.83 -16.34 29.35
CA ILE A 53 -26.94 -15.98 30.25
C ILE A 53 -27.27 -17.15 31.15
N GLU A 54 -27.31 -18.37 30.63
CA GLU A 54 -27.56 -19.58 31.44
C GLU A 54 -26.45 -19.82 32.48
N ALA A 55 -25.19 -19.63 32.08
CA ALA A 55 -24.07 -19.74 33.01
C ALA A 55 -24.14 -18.69 34.13
N LEU A 56 -24.63 -17.50 33.85
CA LEU A 56 -24.83 -16.44 34.81
C LEU A 56 -25.98 -16.81 35.82
N LEU A 57 -27.09 -17.32 35.28
CA LEU A 57 -28.24 -17.75 36.11
C LEU A 57 -27.88 -18.89 37.06
N ASP A 58 -27.21 -19.92 36.57
CA ASP A 58 -26.75 -21.06 37.38
C ASP A 58 -25.81 -20.64 38.52
N ASN A 59 -25.19 -19.49 38.42
CA ASN A 59 -24.25 -18.95 39.38
C ASN A 59 -24.77 -17.73 40.15
N GLY A 60 -26.10 -17.58 40.24
CA GLY A 60 -26.75 -16.66 41.17
C GLY A 60 -27.07 -15.27 40.60
N LEU A 61 -27.09 -15.09 39.27
CA LEU A 61 -27.63 -13.88 38.68
C LEU A 61 -29.12 -13.77 38.97
N LYS A 62 -29.56 -12.62 39.46
CA LYS A 62 -30.97 -12.28 39.63
C LYS A 62 -31.39 -11.41 38.45
N TYR A 63 -32.46 -11.79 37.73
CA TYR A 63 -32.98 -10.98 36.63
C TYR A 63 -33.43 -9.60 37.09
N LEU A 64 -33.32 -8.62 36.24
CA LEU A 64 -33.74 -7.24 36.54
C LEU A 64 -35.22 -7.15 36.90
N GLU A 65 -36.08 -7.99 36.29
CA GLU A 65 -37.52 -8.05 36.51
C GLU A 65 -37.87 -8.55 37.94
N ASP A 66 -36.98 -9.33 38.57
CA ASP A 66 -37.18 -9.91 39.90
C ASP A 66 -36.51 -9.08 41.00
N CYS A 67 -35.93 -7.91 40.69
CA CYS A 67 -35.16 -7.10 41.61
C CYS A 67 -36.00 -5.99 42.27
N ASN A 68 -35.73 -5.71 43.55
CA ASN A 68 -36.24 -4.54 44.24
C ASN A 68 -35.29 -3.34 44.05
N GLU A 69 -35.79 -2.11 44.21
CA GLU A 69 -34.97 -0.90 44.06
C GLU A 69 -33.75 -0.88 45.01
N GLU A 70 -33.89 -1.39 46.24
CA GLU A 70 -32.81 -1.47 47.23
C GLU A 70 -31.70 -2.42 46.80
N ASP A 71 -32.03 -3.58 46.21
CA ASP A 71 -31.06 -4.54 45.67
C ASP A 71 -30.17 -3.95 44.60
N ILE A 72 -30.70 -3.04 43.78
CA ILE A 72 -29.99 -2.44 42.62
C ILE A 72 -28.84 -1.51 43.04
N PHE A 73 -28.99 -0.81 44.15
CA PHE A 73 -27.97 0.14 44.63
C PHE A 73 -26.77 -0.52 45.30
N GLU A 74 -26.96 -1.69 45.93
CA GLU A 74 -25.92 -2.37 46.71
C GLU A 74 -25.18 -3.45 45.90
N THR A 75 -25.66 -3.82 44.70
CA THR A 75 -25.14 -4.94 43.93
C THR A 75 -24.49 -4.53 42.64
N CYS A 76 -23.72 -5.43 42.03
CA CYS A 76 -23.11 -5.23 40.73
C CYS A 76 -24.13 -5.46 39.62
N LYS A 77 -24.19 -4.52 38.66
CA LYS A 77 -25.00 -4.65 37.48
C LYS A 77 -24.25 -5.52 36.43
N VAL A 78 -25.00 -6.44 35.80
CA VAL A 78 -24.45 -7.37 34.83
C VAL A 78 -25.02 -7.07 33.44
N PHE A 79 -24.14 -6.80 32.49
CA PHE A 79 -24.48 -6.49 31.11
C PHE A 79 -23.96 -7.59 30.16
N VAL A 80 -24.82 -8.01 29.24
CA VAL A 80 -24.43 -8.93 28.15
C VAL A 80 -24.73 -8.25 26.82
N ASN A 81 -23.72 -8.09 25.97
CA ASN A 81 -23.81 -7.39 24.68
C ASN A 81 -24.50 -6.02 24.78
N GLY A 82 -24.21 -5.28 25.86
CA GLY A 82 -24.78 -3.96 26.11
C GLY A 82 -26.19 -3.95 26.68
N LYS A 83 -26.81 -5.12 26.89
CA LYS A 83 -28.13 -5.25 27.58
C LYS A 83 -27.91 -5.48 29.06
N TRP A 84 -28.58 -4.73 29.91
CA TRP A 84 -28.61 -4.97 31.33
C TRP A 84 -29.51 -6.17 31.65
N ILE A 85 -28.92 -7.31 31.97
CA ILE A 85 -29.66 -8.57 32.20
C ILE A 85 -30.14 -8.69 33.65
N GLY A 86 -29.31 -8.30 34.62
CA GLY A 86 -29.62 -8.47 36.01
C GLY A 86 -28.53 -7.94 36.95
N ILE A 87 -28.57 -8.41 38.18
CA ILE A 87 -27.66 -8.00 39.26
C ILE A 87 -27.02 -9.21 39.93
N HIS A 88 -25.83 -9.00 40.50
CA HIS A 88 -25.11 -10.03 41.24
C HIS A 88 -24.43 -9.46 42.50
N LYS A 89 -24.44 -10.21 43.61
CA LYS A 89 -23.89 -9.74 44.91
C LYS A 89 -22.36 -9.82 44.98
N GLU A 90 -21.75 -10.80 44.34
CA GLU A 90 -20.31 -11.08 44.39
C GLU A 90 -19.66 -10.99 43.01
N PRO A 91 -19.38 -9.78 42.52
CA PRO A 91 -18.86 -9.58 41.16
C PRO A 91 -17.45 -10.15 40.94
N GLU A 92 -16.62 -10.16 41.98
CA GLU A 92 -15.26 -10.73 41.88
C GLU A 92 -15.30 -12.24 41.65
N TYR A 93 -16.15 -12.96 42.45
CA TYR A 93 -16.34 -14.39 42.25
C TYR A 93 -16.92 -14.71 40.88
N LEU A 94 -17.95 -13.99 40.45
CA LEU A 94 -18.61 -14.20 39.19
C LEU A 94 -17.63 -13.93 37.99
N SER A 95 -16.89 -12.85 38.06
CA SER A 95 -15.86 -12.53 37.02
C SER A 95 -14.79 -13.61 36.92
N ARG A 96 -14.27 -14.11 38.03
CA ARG A 96 -13.29 -15.20 38.07
C ARG A 96 -13.87 -16.51 37.53
N LEU A 97 -15.07 -16.84 37.89
CA LEU A 97 -15.75 -18.04 37.41
C LEU A 97 -15.99 -17.98 35.90
N MET A 98 -16.55 -16.88 35.40
CA MET A 98 -16.80 -16.71 33.97
C MET A 98 -15.49 -16.80 33.16
N ARG A 99 -14.38 -16.27 33.66
CA ARG A 99 -13.07 -16.46 33.03
C ARG A 99 -12.62 -17.92 33.04
N LEU A 100 -12.86 -18.68 34.10
CA LEU A 100 -12.58 -20.13 34.16
C LEU A 100 -13.43 -20.90 33.14
N LEU A 101 -14.71 -20.56 33.01
CA LEU A 101 -15.58 -21.16 32.01
C LEU A 101 -15.08 -20.84 30.56
N LYS A 102 -14.66 -19.62 30.32
CA LYS A 102 -14.08 -19.19 29.03
C LYS A 102 -12.82 -19.98 28.67
N VAL A 103 -11.86 -20.08 29.56
CA VAL A 103 -10.57 -20.75 29.28
C VAL A 103 -10.66 -22.27 29.24
N ASN A 104 -11.76 -22.85 29.71
CA ASN A 104 -12.12 -24.26 29.56
C ASN A 104 -13.13 -24.51 28.45
N CYS A 105 -13.42 -23.49 27.60
CA CYS A 105 -14.35 -23.58 26.48
C CYS A 105 -15.76 -24.05 26.81
N LEU A 106 -16.22 -23.81 28.03
CA LEU A 106 -17.63 -24.02 28.42
C LEU A 106 -18.50 -22.86 27.87
N ILE A 107 -17.94 -21.69 27.79
CA ILE A 107 -18.43 -20.57 26.96
C ILE A 107 -17.40 -20.26 25.88
N HIS A 108 -17.84 -19.58 24.83
CA HIS A 108 -16.96 -19.35 23.67
C HIS A 108 -15.68 -18.62 24.05
N PRO A 109 -14.49 -19.06 23.60
CA PRO A 109 -13.20 -18.45 23.95
C PRO A 109 -13.05 -16.97 23.56
N TYR A 110 -13.85 -16.49 22.61
CA TYR A 110 -13.86 -15.08 22.17
C TYR A 110 -14.80 -14.20 23.00
N THR A 111 -15.38 -14.73 24.08
CA THR A 111 -16.16 -13.93 25.03
C THR A 111 -15.23 -13.02 25.80
N SER A 112 -15.52 -11.72 25.82
CA SER A 112 -14.80 -10.74 26.63
C SER A 112 -15.50 -10.53 27.96
N ILE A 113 -14.74 -10.48 29.06
CA ILE A 113 -15.24 -10.34 30.40
C ILE A 113 -14.50 -9.19 31.08
N TYR A 114 -15.20 -8.12 31.35
CA TYR A 114 -14.62 -6.92 31.96
C TYR A 114 -15.45 -6.49 33.16
N TRP A 115 -14.81 -6.35 34.32
CA TRP A 115 -15.43 -5.82 35.54
C TRP A 115 -14.89 -4.41 35.79
N ASP A 116 -15.77 -3.42 35.64
CA ASP A 116 -15.52 -2.04 36.02
C ASP A 116 -15.76 -1.90 37.55
N THR A 117 -14.67 -1.88 38.30
CA THR A 117 -14.68 -1.74 39.74
C THR A 117 -15.14 -0.35 40.21
N ARG A 118 -15.04 0.68 39.36
CA ARG A 118 -15.45 2.05 39.74
C ARG A 118 -16.95 2.22 39.73
N ASN A 119 -17.60 1.69 38.70
CA ASN A 119 -19.05 1.78 38.54
C ASN A 119 -19.78 0.56 39.08
N ASN A 120 -19.04 -0.47 39.54
CA ASN A 120 -19.54 -1.76 39.95
C ASN A 120 -20.43 -2.41 38.88
N GLU A 121 -19.88 -2.52 37.68
CA GLU A 121 -20.57 -3.06 36.49
C GLU A 121 -19.73 -4.18 35.87
N LEU A 122 -20.36 -5.32 35.59
CA LEU A 122 -19.74 -6.46 34.93
C LEU A 122 -20.25 -6.52 33.47
N TYR A 123 -19.34 -6.46 32.53
CA TYR A 123 -19.63 -6.51 31.10
C TYR A 123 -19.16 -7.83 30.49
N LEU A 124 -20.04 -8.47 29.72
CA LEU A 124 -19.74 -9.66 28.94
C LEU A 124 -20.13 -9.36 27.49
N PHE A 125 -19.17 -9.60 26.57
CA PHE A 125 -19.38 -9.38 25.13
C PHE A 125 -19.06 -10.67 24.37
N CYS A 126 -20.00 -11.11 23.54
CA CYS A 126 -19.83 -12.24 22.61
C CYS A 126 -20.21 -11.88 21.17
N ASP A 127 -20.48 -10.60 20.88
CA ASP A 127 -20.85 -10.06 19.59
C ASP A 127 -19.68 -10.03 18.59
N ALA A 128 -20.02 -9.77 17.33
CA ALA A 128 -19.04 -9.61 16.26
C ALA A 128 -18.36 -8.23 16.28
N GLY A 129 -17.18 -8.14 15.68
CA GLY A 129 -16.50 -6.87 15.38
C GLY A 129 -15.54 -6.38 16.46
N ARG A 130 -15.29 -7.15 17.52
CA ARG A 130 -14.27 -6.85 18.53
C ARG A 130 -12.90 -7.34 18.09
N LEU A 131 -11.85 -6.59 18.40
CA LEU A 131 -10.48 -7.03 18.21
C LEU A 131 -10.06 -7.95 19.35
N LEU A 132 -9.49 -9.09 19.03
CA LEU A 132 -9.00 -10.09 19.95
C LEU A 132 -7.56 -10.43 19.64
N ARG A 133 -6.76 -10.71 20.65
CA ARG A 133 -5.40 -11.23 20.48
C ARG A 133 -5.10 -12.38 21.44
N PRO A 134 -4.35 -13.40 21.02
CA PRO A 134 -3.93 -14.50 21.88
C PRO A 134 -2.76 -14.06 22.77
N VAL A 135 -2.81 -14.45 24.04
CA VAL A 135 -1.75 -14.29 25.03
C VAL A 135 -1.54 -15.60 25.80
N LEU A 136 -0.33 -15.83 26.28
CA LEU A 136 -0.03 -16.99 27.12
C LEU A 136 -0.56 -16.72 28.52
N ARG A 137 -1.36 -17.63 29.05
CA ARG A 137 -1.85 -17.58 30.43
C ARG A 137 -0.80 -18.11 31.38
N LEU A 138 -0.53 -17.41 32.46
CA LEU A 138 0.41 -17.83 33.50
C LEU A 138 -0.30 -18.47 34.68
N ARG A 139 0.25 -19.58 35.17
CA ARG A 139 -0.19 -20.25 36.39
C ARG A 139 0.67 -19.77 37.55
N ASN A 140 0.01 -19.37 38.64
CA ASN A 140 0.69 -18.99 39.87
C ASN A 140 0.88 -20.24 40.72
N GLY A 141 1.94 -21.01 40.48
CA GLY A 141 2.25 -22.25 41.18
C GLY A 141 3.56 -22.22 41.97
N GLY A 142 3.93 -21.08 42.58
CA GLY A 142 5.18 -20.97 43.35
C GLY A 142 5.86 -19.62 43.20
N HIS A 143 7.17 -19.56 43.29
CA HIS A 143 7.95 -18.33 43.28
C HIS A 143 7.96 -17.57 41.96
N LYS A 144 7.62 -18.22 40.84
CA LYS A 144 7.50 -17.57 39.53
C LYS A 144 6.27 -18.05 38.77
N PRO A 145 5.52 -17.15 38.12
CA PRO A 145 4.44 -17.55 37.24
C PRO A 145 5.00 -18.35 36.06
N THR A 146 4.39 -19.46 35.72
CA THR A 146 4.87 -20.38 34.68
C THR A 146 3.76 -20.74 33.70
N ASN A 147 4.15 -21.18 32.51
CA ASN A 147 3.26 -21.78 31.52
C ASN A 147 3.98 -23.00 30.91
N PRO A 148 3.31 -24.16 30.76
CA PRO A 148 3.93 -25.36 30.21
C PRO A 148 4.57 -25.15 28.84
N LEU A 149 4.05 -24.27 28.00
CA LEU A 149 4.65 -23.90 26.71
C LEU A 149 5.98 -23.17 26.87
N ILE A 150 6.13 -22.42 27.94
CA ILE A 150 7.36 -21.66 28.25
C ILE A 150 8.41 -22.59 28.85
N GLU A 151 8.01 -23.50 29.73
CA GLU A 151 8.90 -24.46 30.39
C GLU A 151 9.43 -25.54 29.44
N GLY A 152 8.82 -25.67 28.25
CA GLY A 152 9.15 -26.73 27.31
C GLY A 152 8.71 -28.11 27.80
N ASP A 153 7.76 -28.16 28.71
CA ASP A 153 7.18 -29.40 29.18
C ASP A 153 6.20 -29.96 28.15
N TYR A 154 6.72 -30.77 27.25
CA TYR A 154 5.97 -31.39 26.17
C TYR A 154 5.04 -32.52 26.61
N THR A 155 5.06 -32.92 27.86
CA THR A 155 4.19 -33.99 28.37
C THR A 155 2.72 -33.61 28.35
N TYR A 156 2.41 -32.32 28.44
CA TYR A 156 1.05 -31.78 28.37
C TYR A 156 0.62 -31.37 26.96
N MET A 157 1.54 -31.26 26.00
CA MET A 157 1.26 -30.81 24.63
C MET A 157 1.04 -31.97 23.68
N THR A 158 -0.07 -32.67 23.83
CA THR A 158 -0.41 -33.78 22.94
C THR A 158 -1.06 -33.30 21.64
N THR A 159 -1.86 -32.25 21.68
CA THR A 159 -2.58 -31.70 20.52
C THR A 159 -2.72 -30.18 20.61
N TRP A 160 -2.84 -29.53 19.46
CA TRP A 160 -3.13 -28.10 19.37
C TRP A 160 -4.47 -27.75 20.06
N SER A 161 -5.47 -28.63 19.94
CA SER A 161 -6.75 -28.46 20.59
C SER A 161 -6.62 -28.31 22.12
N ARG A 162 -5.75 -29.09 22.75
CA ARG A 162 -5.52 -28.99 24.20
C ARG A 162 -4.88 -27.66 24.60
N VAL A 163 -3.96 -27.16 23.79
CA VAL A 163 -3.32 -25.85 24.01
C VAL A 163 -4.34 -24.73 23.96
N MET A 164 -5.28 -24.79 23.04
CA MET A 164 -6.26 -23.74 22.76
C MET A 164 -7.53 -23.83 23.57
N ARG A 165 -7.92 -25.02 24.01
CA ARG A 165 -9.24 -25.30 24.57
C ARG A 165 -9.23 -25.96 25.95
N GLY A 166 -8.07 -26.25 26.48
CA GLY A 166 -7.99 -26.90 27.80
C GLY A 166 -8.73 -28.23 27.84
N HIS A 167 -9.72 -28.34 28.75
CA HIS A 167 -10.50 -29.56 28.95
C HIS A 167 -11.28 -29.98 27.69
N MET A 168 -11.80 -29.03 26.90
CA MET A 168 -12.66 -29.29 25.74
C MET A 168 -11.88 -29.46 24.43
N TYR A 169 -10.68 -30.03 24.53
CA TYR A 169 -9.78 -30.17 23.35
C TYR A 169 -10.32 -31.07 22.23
N ASP A 170 -11.26 -31.97 22.53
CA ASP A 170 -11.87 -32.89 21.57
C ASP A 170 -13.08 -32.27 20.82
N VAL A 171 -13.56 -31.11 21.24
CA VAL A 171 -14.68 -30.43 20.60
C VAL A 171 -14.25 -29.71 19.33
N ASP A 172 -14.96 -29.94 18.23
CA ASP A 172 -14.69 -29.26 16.95
C ASP A 172 -14.96 -27.74 17.07
N PRO A 173 -13.99 -26.87 16.74
CA PRO A 173 -14.15 -25.43 16.83
C PRO A 173 -15.12 -24.85 15.82
N THR A 174 -15.36 -25.53 14.72
CA THR A 174 -16.22 -25.05 13.63
C THR A 174 -17.70 -25.18 13.94
N ILE A 175 -18.04 -25.96 14.94
CA ILE A 175 -19.43 -26.15 15.36
C ILE A 175 -19.80 -25.02 16.32
N SER A 176 -20.78 -24.22 15.95
CA SER A 176 -21.35 -23.13 16.77
C SER A 176 -22.23 -23.66 17.92
N ILE A 177 -21.66 -24.55 18.76
CA ILE A 177 -22.39 -25.29 19.78
C ILE A 177 -22.36 -24.59 21.16
N TYR A 178 -21.96 -23.35 21.23
CA TYR A 178 -21.95 -22.60 22.51
C TYR A 178 -23.33 -22.03 22.85
N ASP A 179 -24.35 -22.87 22.71
CA ASP A 179 -25.72 -22.56 23.09
C ASP A 179 -26.02 -22.98 24.55
N GLU A 180 -27.23 -22.75 24.98
CA GLU A 180 -27.73 -23.07 26.31
C GLU A 180 -27.62 -24.58 26.62
N THR A 181 -27.94 -25.43 25.64
CA THR A 181 -27.95 -26.89 25.81
C THR A 181 -26.55 -27.43 26.04
N TYR A 182 -25.58 -26.96 25.21
CA TYR A 182 -24.16 -27.32 25.33
C TYR A 182 -23.61 -26.99 26.73
N TYR A 183 -23.83 -25.76 27.20
CA TYR A 183 -23.34 -25.35 28.50
C TYR A 183 -23.89 -26.26 29.61
N LYS A 184 -25.21 -26.48 29.65
CA LYS A 184 -25.86 -27.29 30.67
C LYS A 184 -25.35 -28.73 30.69
N GLU A 185 -25.31 -29.39 29.55
CA GLU A 185 -24.88 -30.79 29.44
C GLU A 185 -23.43 -30.97 29.90
N VAL A 186 -22.51 -30.15 29.36
CA VAL A 186 -21.08 -30.27 29.65
C VAL A 186 -20.76 -29.85 31.09
N PHE A 187 -21.37 -28.79 31.57
CA PHE A 187 -21.13 -28.34 32.96
C PHE A 187 -21.68 -29.30 34.01
N GLN A 188 -22.83 -29.89 33.75
CA GLN A 188 -23.38 -30.96 34.63
C GLN A 188 -22.53 -32.22 34.58
N GLU A 189 -22.03 -32.60 33.43
CA GLU A 189 -21.11 -33.73 33.28
C GLU A 189 -19.84 -33.53 34.14
N ILE A 190 -19.27 -32.35 34.12
CA ILE A 190 -18.09 -31.99 34.92
C ILE A 190 -18.43 -32.04 36.41
N LYS A 191 -19.54 -31.46 36.85
CA LYS A 191 -19.98 -31.49 38.23
C LYS A 191 -20.24 -32.90 38.79
N THR A 192 -20.74 -33.78 37.92
CA THR A 192 -21.01 -35.17 38.32
C THR A 192 -19.74 -36.03 38.36
N LYS A 193 -18.79 -35.80 37.52
CA LYS A 193 -17.52 -36.55 37.45
C LYS A 193 -16.48 -36.12 38.47
N HIS A 194 -16.50 -34.87 38.89
CA HIS A 194 -15.48 -34.28 39.78
C HIS A 194 -16.14 -33.69 41.05
N SER A 195 -15.79 -34.23 42.21
CA SER A 195 -16.29 -33.74 43.51
C SER A 195 -15.83 -32.30 43.80
N ASP A 196 -14.65 -31.92 43.37
CA ASP A 196 -14.13 -30.55 43.36
C ASP A 196 -13.96 -30.06 41.91
N TYR A 197 -15.06 -29.69 41.29
CA TYR A 197 -15.10 -29.24 39.91
C TYR A 197 -14.35 -27.92 39.71
N MET A 198 -14.27 -27.05 40.73
CA MET A 198 -13.56 -25.78 40.63
C MET A 198 -12.06 -25.98 40.52
N GLN A 199 -11.48 -26.88 41.32
CA GLN A 199 -10.07 -27.24 41.22
C GLN A 199 -9.79 -27.92 39.89
N TYR A 200 -10.66 -28.78 39.42
CA TYR A 200 -10.54 -29.44 38.12
C TYR A 200 -10.52 -28.42 36.96
N LEU A 201 -11.45 -27.44 36.97
CA LEU A 201 -11.45 -26.35 35.96
C LEU A 201 -10.18 -25.49 36.04
N HIS A 202 -9.65 -25.29 37.24
CA HIS A 202 -8.42 -24.56 37.43
C HIS A 202 -7.21 -25.32 36.87
N ASP A 203 -7.14 -26.63 36.99
CA ASP A 203 -6.02 -27.44 36.55
C ASP A 203 -6.07 -27.77 35.04
N SER A 204 -7.28 -27.77 34.45
CA SER A 204 -7.53 -28.10 33.03
C SER A 204 -7.57 -26.92 32.08
N GLN A 205 -7.18 -25.71 32.51
CA GLN A 205 -7.22 -24.48 31.72
C GLN A 205 -6.42 -24.57 30.42
N ALA A 206 -6.89 -23.88 29.36
CA ALA A 206 -6.13 -23.62 28.17
C ALA A 206 -4.84 -22.82 28.46
N MET A 207 -3.82 -23.05 27.67
CA MET A 207 -2.53 -22.36 27.79
C MET A 207 -2.53 -20.99 27.14
N ILE A 208 -3.41 -20.78 26.18
CA ILE A 208 -3.60 -19.52 25.45
C ILE A 208 -4.98 -18.99 25.73
N GLU A 209 -5.07 -17.70 25.98
CA GLU A 209 -6.34 -16.97 26.16
C GLU A 209 -6.44 -15.86 25.11
N TYR A 210 -7.64 -15.69 24.54
CA TYR A 210 -7.96 -14.56 23.68
C TYR A 210 -8.53 -13.43 24.51
N ILE A 211 -7.91 -12.27 24.45
CA ILE A 211 -8.31 -11.07 25.18
C ILE A 211 -8.63 -9.93 24.24
N ASP A 212 -9.57 -9.07 24.60
CA ASP A 212 -9.87 -7.82 23.93
C ASP A 212 -9.17 -6.61 24.63
N PRO A 213 -9.26 -5.39 24.08
CA PRO A 213 -8.66 -4.21 24.70
C PRO A 213 -9.17 -3.90 26.09
N LEU A 214 -10.46 -4.16 26.39
CA LEU A 214 -11.03 -3.93 27.73
C LEU A 214 -10.50 -4.95 28.75
N GLU A 215 -10.46 -6.24 28.38
CA GLU A 215 -9.87 -7.28 29.23
C GLU A 215 -8.38 -7.02 29.49
N SER A 216 -7.66 -6.48 28.49
CA SER A 216 -6.22 -6.18 28.61
C SER A 216 -5.92 -5.13 29.68
N GLU A 217 -6.84 -4.21 29.96
CA GLU A 217 -6.70 -3.23 31.04
C GLU A 217 -6.73 -3.88 32.44
N GLY A 218 -7.45 -4.98 32.60
CA GLY A 218 -7.52 -5.77 33.82
C GLY A 218 -6.46 -6.86 33.96
N CYS A 219 -5.58 -7.03 32.96
CA CYS A 219 -4.57 -8.07 32.93
C CYS A 219 -3.16 -7.49 33.11
N TRP A 220 -2.33 -8.22 33.85
CA TRP A 220 -0.90 -7.91 33.97
C TRP A 220 -0.14 -8.80 32.99
N ILE A 221 0.30 -8.23 31.86
CA ILE A 221 0.90 -8.98 30.77
C ILE A 221 2.42 -8.71 30.76
N ALA A 222 3.20 -9.77 30.90
CA ALA A 222 4.66 -9.70 30.80
C ALA A 222 5.07 -9.55 29.33
N LYS A 223 6.06 -8.72 29.05
CA LYS A 223 6.59 -8.47 27.70
C LYS A 223 7.31 -9.69 27.12
N ASP A 224 8.08 -10.36 27.96
CA ASP A 224 8.83 -11.56 27.61
C ASP A 224 9.00 -12.48 28.84
N MET A 225 9.50 -13.68 28.57
CA MET A 225 9.70 -14.70 29.60
C MET A 225 10.78 -14.34 30.63
N ASN A 226 11.71 -13.46 30.29
CA ASN A 226 12.82 -13.08 31.15
C ASN A 226 12.44 -11.96 32.13
N SER A 227 11.37 -11.24 31.83
CA SER A 227 10.89 -10.07 32.62
C SER A 227 9.82 -10.43 33.67
N MET A 228 9.74 -11.70 34.13
CA MET A 228 8.69 -12.17 35.05
C MET A 228 9.02 -11.95 36.54
N ASP A 229 9.49 -10.76 36.90
CA ASP A 229 9.81 -10.43 38.31
C ASP A 229 8.61 -10.02 39.17
N LYS A 230 7.44 -9.88 38.54
CA LYS A 230 6.18 -9.41 39.17
C LYS A 230 5.09 -10.46 39.04
N PRO A 231 3.99 -10.36 39.77
CA PRO A 231 2.85 -11.27 39.69
C PRO A 231 2.04 -11.05 38.41
N TYR A 232 2.65 -11.32 37.25
CA TYR A 232 1.96 -11.26 35.96
C TYR A 232 0.89 -12.34 35.85
N THR A 233 -0.21 -12.03 35.20
CA THR A 233 -1.28 -12.97 34.89
C THR A 233 -1.11 -13.63 33.52
N HIS A 234 -0.50 -12.91 32.60
CA HIS A 234 -0.28 -13.33 31.21
C HIS A 234 1.13 -12.97 30.74
N CYS A 235 1.55 -13.57 29.63
CA CYS A 235 2.78 -13.25 28.94
C CYS A 235 2.51 -13.13 27.43
N GLU A 236 3.19 -12.22 26.77
CA GLU A 236 3.17 -12.16 25.29
C GLU A 236 3.78 -13.45 24.72
N ILE A 237 3.23 -13.92 23.60
CA ILE A 237 3.82 -15.03 22.84
C ILE A 237 5.20 -14.61 22.34
N HIS A 238 5.29 -13.42 21.74
CA HIS A 238 6.53 -12.73 21.42
C HIS A 238 6.25 -11.23 21.28
N SER A 239 7.10 -10.38 21.83
CA SER A 239 6.90 -8.93 21.84
C SER A 239 6.83 -8.31 20.44
N SER A 240 7.49 -8.90 19.45
CA SER A 240 7.45 -8.43 18.05
C SER A 240 6.07 -8.56 17.39
N LEU A 241 5.17 -9.39 17.93
CA LEU A 241 3.85 -9.62 17.36
C LEU A 241 2.88 -8.43 17.48
N ILE A 242 3.31 -7.35 18.11
CA ILE A 242 2.63 -6.04 18.03
C ILE A 242 2.69 -5.43 16.62
N LEU A 243 3.63 -5.91 15.79
CA LEU A 243 3.81 -5.43 14.43
C LEU A 243 2.89 -6.18 13.45
N SER A 244 2.55 -5.52 12.36
CA SER A 244 1.80 -6.12 11.24
C SER A 244 2.68 -7.07 10.41
N ALA A 245 2.06 -7.83 9.53
CA ALA A 245 2.76 -8.75 8.63
C ALA A 245 3.83 -8.05 7.76
N VAL A 246 3.59 -6.80 7.36
CA VAL A 246 4.56 -6.01 6.58
C VAL A 246 5.70 -5.54 7.48
N ALA A 247 5.38 -4.97 8.64
CA ALA A 247 6.37 -4.44 9.58
C ALA A 247 7.28 -5.50 10.19
N LEU A 248 6.81 -6.75 10.32
CA LEU A 248 7.59 -7.89 10.81
C LEU A 248 8.74 -8.30 9.89
N ASN A 249 8.72 -7.88 8.63
CA ASN A 249 9.81 -8.17 7.68
C ASN A 249 10.92 -7.11 7.70
N ILE A 250 10.75 -6.03 8.46
CA ILE A 250 11.78 -5.00 8.63
C ILE A 250 12.88 -5.57 9.54
N PRO A 251 14.16 -5.55 9.12
CA PRO A 251 15.26 -5.96 10.00
C PRO A 251 15.45 -4.94 11.12
N PHE A 252 15.55 -5.39 12.35
CA PHE A 252 15.81 -4.57 13.54
C PHE A 252 14.95 -3.27 13.60
N PRO A 253 13.62 -3.34 13.52
CA PRO A 253 12.77 -2.15 13.45
C PRO A 253 12.86 -1.28 14.71
N GLU A 254 13.20 -1.85 15.87
CA GLU A 254 13.40 -1.16 17.15
C GLU A 254 14.63 -0.24 17.16
N HIS A 255 15.58 -0.47 16.26
CA HIS A 255 16.79 0.34 16.10
C HIS A 255 16.66 1.49 15.10
N SER A 256 15.44 1.77 14.65
CA SER A 256 15.12 2.91 13.78
C SER A 256 14.07 3.80 14.37
N GLN A 257 14.03 5.06 13.92
CA GLN A 257 12.95 5.97 14.26
C GLN A 257 11.62 5.51 13.66
N TYR A 258 10.52 5.77 14.38
CA TYR A 258 9.17 5.48 13.97
C TYR A 258 8.82 5.93 12.52
N PRO A 259 9.11 7.18 12.08
CA PRO A 259 8.79 7.59 10.71
C PRO A 259 9.48 6.73 9.65
N ARG A 260 10.67 6.18 9.94
CA ARG A 260 11.39 5.32 9.00
C ARG A 260 10.74 3.96 8.84
N ASN A 261 10.19 3.40 9.90
CA ASN A 261 9.39 2.17 9.85
C ASN A 261 8.09 2.39 9.07
N VAL A 262 7.44 3.55 9.21
CA VAL A 262 6.28 3.94 8.41
C VAL A 262 6.64 3.99 6.91
N PHE A 263 7.72 4.67 6.54
CA PHE A 263 8.19 4.71 5.16
C PHE A 263 8.56 3.33 4.63
N SER A 264 9.20 2.49 5.43
CA SER A 264 9.52 1.12 5.08
C SER A 264 8.26 0.32 4.73
N CYS A 265 7.22 0.36 5.56
CA CYS A 265 5.96 -0.32 5.29
C CYS A 265 5.30 0.15 4.00
N GLN A 266 5.34 1.46 3.70
CA GLN A 266 4.80 1.99 2.46
C GLN A 266 5.61 1.57 1.23
N GLN A 267 6.94 1.61 1.33
CA GLN A 267 7.84 1.26 0.22
C GLN A 267 7.77 -0.23 -0.11
N THR A 268 7.62 -1.09 0.88
CA THR A 268 7.45 -2.54 0.67
C THR A 268 6.23 -2.85 -0.20
N LYS A 269 5.13 -2.11 -0.05
CA LYS A 269 3.92 -2.24 -0.87
C LYS A 269 4.11 -1.74 -2.32
N GLN A 270 5.17 -0.99 -2.59
CA GLN A 270 5.53 -0.46 -3.92
C GLN A 270 6.71 -1.22 -4.54
N ALA A 271 7.27 -2.19 -3.84
CA ALA A 271 8.41 -2.97 -4.31
C ALA A 271 8.02 -3.90 -5.46
N VAL A 272 8.93 -4.03 -6.42
CA VAL A 272 8.83 -4.99 -7.52
C VAL A 272 9.39 -6.33 -7.06
N GLY A 273 8.59 -7.39 -7.18
CA GLY A 273 8.95 -8.73 -6.74
C GLY A 273 8.11 -9.79 -7.44
N LEU A 274 7.93 -10.94 -6.80
CA LEU A 274 6.99 -11.97 -7.21
C LEU A 274 5.73 -11.85 -6.34
N TYR A 275 4.64 -11.35 -6.88
CA TYR A 275 3.37 -11.22 -6.13
C TYR A 275 2.53 -12.49 -6.16
N SER A 276 2.77 -13.38 -7.12
CA SER A 276 2.10 -14.67 -7.27
C SER A 276 2.98 -15.65 -8.02
N SER A 277 2.93 -16.93 -7.67
CA SER A 277 3.59 -18.00 -8.41
C SER A 277 2.96 -18.24 -9.79
N ALA A 278 1.67 -17.95 -9.93
CA ALA A 278 0.89 -18.16 -11.15
C ALA A 278 0.75 -16.90 -12.03
N TYR A 279 1.69 -15.96 -11.94
CA TYR A 279 1.61 -14.68 -12.66
C TYR A 279 1.50 -14.85 -14.19
N THR A 280 2.02 -15.91 -14.74
CA THR A 280 1.97 -16.19 -16.20
C THR A 280 0.57 -16.51 -16.70
N THR A 281 -0.31 -17.01 -15.84
CA THR A 281 -1.69 -17.39 -16.20
C THR A 281 -2.72 -16.33 -15.82
N ARG A 282 -2.34 -15.34 -15.00
CA ARG A 282 -3.22 -14.27 -14.52
C ARG A 282 -3.34 -13.14 -15.56
N PHE A 283 -4.51 -12.52 -15.61
CA PHE A 283 -4.79 -11.30 -16.36
C PHE A 283 -5.11 -10.17 -15.37
N ASP A 284 -4.08 -9.59 -14.79
CA ASP A 284 -4.22 -8.42 -13.92
C ASP A 284 -4.18 -7.14 -14.77
N THR A 285 -4.80 -6.06 -14.32
CA THR A 285 -4.80 -4.77 -15.05
C THR A 285 -3.38 -4.30 -15.33
N PHE A 286 -2.50 -4.39 -14.32
CA PHE A 286 -1.06 -4.22 -14.49
C PHE A 286 -0.33 -5.03 -13.41
N ALA A 287 0.86 -5.49 -13.73
CA ALA A 287 1.72 -6.23 -12.81
C ALA A 287 3.19 -5.95 -13.10
N HIS A 288 3.98 -5.92 -12.05
CA HIS A 288 5.44 -5.84 -12.12
C HIS A 288 6.03 -7.13 -11.56
N ILE A 289 6.95 -7.73 -12.29
CA ILE A 289 7.63 -8.96 -11.89
C ILE A 289 9.13 -8.73 -11.93
N LEU A 290 9.82 -9.08 -10.85
CA LEU A 290 11.29 -9.06 -10.80
C LEU A 290 11.81 -10.34 -11.43
N ASN A 291 12.74 -10.22 -12.40
CA ASN A 291 13.22 -11.38 -13.16
C ASN A 291 14.06 -12.34 -12.30
N TYR A 292 14.92 -11.79 -11.45
CA TYR A 292 15.87 -12.55 -10.63
C TYR A 292 15.72 -12.19 -9.15
N PRO A 293 14.56 -12.46 -8.54
CA PRO A 293 14.36 -12.18 -7.13
C PRO A 293 15.18 -13.11 -6.26
N GLN A 294 15.66 -12.61 -5.13
CA GLN A 294 16.44 -13.37 -4.17
C GLN A 294 15.78 -13.33 -2.80
N LYS A 295 15.94 -14.39 -2.02
CA LYS A 295 15.61 -14.40 -0.60
C LYS A 295 16.57 -13.50 0.15
N PRO A 296 16.11 -12.71 1.14
CA PRO A 296 17.00 -11.89 1.93
C PRO A 296 17.96 -12.76 2.76
N LEU A 297 19.24 -12.38 2.79
CA LEU A 297 20.25 -13.02 3.61
C LEU A 297 20.00 -12.75 5.11
N VAL A 298 19.64 -11.52 5.43
CA VAL A 298 19.17 -11.11 6.75
C VAL A 298 17.65 -11.13 6.75
N THR A 299 17.06 -11.92 7.62
CA THR A 299 15.61 -12.22 7.62
C THR A 299 15.06 -12.20 9.04
N THR A 300 13.77 -12.40 9.19
CA THR A 300 13.10 -12.53 10.48
C THR A 300 12.48 -13.91 10.64
N ARG A 301 12.13 -14.30 11.86
CA ARG A 301 11.44 -15.57 12.14
C ARG A 301 10.13 -15.71 11.38
N TYR A 302 9.53 -14.60 11.02
CA TYR A 302 8.20 -14.56 10.40
C TYR A 302 8.20 -14.77 8.89
N LYS A 303 9.36 -14.90 8.25
CA LYS A 303 9.53 -15.09 6.80
C LYS A 303 8.66 -16.21 6.21
N LYS A 304 8.45 -17.30 6.96
CA LYS A 304 7.60 -18.43 6.55
C LYS A 304 6.11 -18.08 6.57
N TYR A 305 5.69 -17.21 7.48
CA TYR A 305 4.30 -16.80 7.65
C TYR A 305 3.92 -15.66 6.73
N THR A 306 4.89 -14.85 6.31
CA THR A 306 4.70 -13.74 5.36
C THR A 306 5.03 -14.13 3.92
N ASP A 307 5.37 -15.41 3.67
CA ASP A 307 5.74 -15.99 2.37
C ASP A 307 6.91 -15.31 1.64
N VAL A 308 7.74 -14.52 2.32
CA VAL A 308 8.92 -13.85 1.73
C VAL A 308 9.91 -14.87 1.16
N ASP A 309 9.96 -16.07 1.73
CA ASP A 309 10.80 -17.17 1.24
C ASP A 309 10.34 -17.71 -0.13
N LYS A 310 9.03 -17.65 -0.41
CA LYS A 310 8.43 -18.15 -1.65
C LYS A 310 8.24 -17.07 -2.69
N LEU A 311 7.91 -15.84 -2.23
CA LEU A 311 7.58 -14.68 -3.04
C LEU A 311 8.49 -13.51 -2.67
N PRO A 312 9.80 -13.59 -2.96
CA PRO A 312 10.75 -12.52 -2.64
C PRO A 312 10.50 -11.26 -3.48
N TYR A 313 10.86 -10.10 -2.92
CA TYR A 313 10.58 -8.79 -3.49
C TYR A 313 11.81 -7.88 -3.60
N GLY A 314 12.99 -8.46 -3.74
CA GLY A 314 14.23 -7.72 -3.88
C GLY A 314 15.43 -8.60 -4.18
N THR A 315 16.60 -8.02 -4.06
CA THR A 315 17.91 -8.63 -4.30
C THR A 315 18.90 -8.27 -3.20
N ASN A 316 19.79 -9.21 -2.86
CA ASN A 316 20.92 -8.91 -2.00
C ASN A 316 22.01 -8.24 -2.85
N CYS A 317 22.28 -6.96 -2.59
CA CYS A 317 23.29 -6.19 -3.28
C CYS A 317 24.49 -5.97 -2.36
N ILE A 318 25.68 -5.97 -2.90
CA ILE A 318 26.88 -5.47 -2.20
C ILE A 318 26.81 -3.94 -2.26
N VAL A 319 26.60 -3.32 -1.10
CA VAL A 319 26.39 -1.87 -0.97
C VAL A 319 27.59 -1.27 -0.25
N ALA A 320 28.22 -0.28 -0.89
CA ALA A 320 29.23 0.57 -0.28
C ALA A 320 28.60 1.90 0.18
N ILE A 321 28.91 2.30 1.40
CA ILE A 321 28.47 3.58 1.98
C ILE A 321 29.61 4.58 1.87
N ALA A 322 29.63 5.33 0.79
CA ALA A 322 30.68 6.31 0.50
C ALA A 322 30.15 7.43 -0.39
N SER A 323 30.73 8.63 -0.25
CA SER A 323 30.58 9.67 -1.27
C SER A 323 31.54 9.34 -2.43
N TYR A 324 31.02 9.20 -3.64
CA TYR A 324 31.80 8.88 -4.82
C TYR A 324 31.29 9.61 -6.04
N SER A 325 32.15 10.23 -6.80
CA SER A 325 31.86 11.00 -8.03
C SER A 325 30.85 12.16 -7.87
N GLY A 326 30.21 12.34 -6.73
CA GLY A 326 29.18 13.37 -6.50
C GLY A 326 27.78 13.04 -7.01
N TYR A 327 27.59 11.95 -7.75
CA TYR A 327 26.27 11.54 -8.28
C TYR A 327 25.37 10.80 -7.28
N ASN A 328 25.83 10.60 -6.07
CA ASN A 328 25.02 10.02 -4.99
C ASN A 328 24.67 11.03 -3.88
N GLN A 329 24.77 12.32 -4.15
CA GLN A 329 24.33 13.37 -3.24
C GLN A 329 22.80 13.37 -3.11
N GLU A 330 22.27 13.90 -1.99
CA GLU A 330 20.84 14.11 -1.74
C GLU A 330 19.98 12.87 -2.04
N ASP A 331 20.34 11.70 -1.48
CA ASP A 331 19.66 10.41 -1.72
C ASP A 331 19.88 9.80 -3.12
N GLY A 332 20.84 10.29 -3.87
CA GLY A 332 21.26 9.64 -5.10
C GLY A 332 21.90 8.28 -4.80
N VAL A 333 21.76 7.36 -5.75
CA VAL A 333 22.37 6.04 -5.72
C VAL A 333 23.16 5.84 -7.01
N ILE A 334 24.36 5.30 -6.91
CA ILE A 334 25.16 4.90 -8.06
C ILE A 334 24.98 3.40 -8.24
N LEU A 335 24.66 2.97 -9.46
CA LEU A 335 24.53 1.56 -9.82
C LEU A 335 25.67 1.11 -10.70
N ASN A 336 26.08 -0.14 -10.52
CA ASN A 336 27.08 -0.82 -11.36
C ASN A 336 26.40 -1.34 -12.64
N LYS A 337 26.84 -0.86 -13.81
CA LYS A 337 26.32 -1.25 -15.11
C LYS A 337 26.42 -2.75 -15.38
N THR A 338 27.56 -3.35 -15.08
CA THR A 338 27.78 -4.77 -15.30
C THR A 338 26.87 -5.64 -14.42
N SER A 339 26.54 -5.18 -13.19
CA SER A 339 25.54 -5.85 -12.34
C SER A 339 24.14 -5.78 -12.96
N ILE A 340 23.77 -4.66 -13.58
CA ILE A 340 22.52 -4.53 -14.34
C ILE A 340 22.50 -5.45 -15.55
N GLU A 341 23.60 -5.54 -16.28
CA GLU A 341 23.75 -6.43 -17.44
C GLU A 341 23.64 -7.91 -17.05
N ARG A 342 24.12 -8.29 -15.87
CA ARG A 342 23.91 -9.62 -15.28
C ARG A 342 22.47 -9.86 -14.78
N GLY A 343 21.59 -8.88 -14.82
CA GLY A 343 20.18 -8.98 -14.51
C GLY A 343 19.74 -8.36 -13.19
N MET A 344 20.60 -7.62 -12.47
CA MET A 344 20.21 -6.96 -11.23
C MET A 344 19.06 -5.99 -11.48
N PHE A 345 17.99 -6.14 -10.70
CA PHE A 345 16.75 -5.34 -10.76
C PHE A 345 16.04 -5.29 -12.12
N ARG A 346 16.40 -6.12 -13.07
CA ARG A 346 15.64 -6.27 -14.30
C ARG A 346 14.22 -6.76 -13.98
N SER A 347 13.21 -6.14 -14.60
CA SER A 347 11.82 -6.45 -14.33
C SER A 347 10.97 -6.53 -15.59
N LEU A 348 9.86 -7.26 -15.50
CA LEU A 348 8.82 -7.33 -16.52
C LEU A 348 7.61 -6.54 -16.06
N TYR A 349 7.03 -5.80 -16.96
CA TYR A 349 5.77 -5.12 -16.79
C TYR A 349 4.72 -5.77 -17.67
N TYR A 350 3.63 -6.22 -17.06
CA TYR A 350 2.46 -6.76 -17.76
C TYR A 350 1.31 -5.79 -17.63
N ARG A 351 0.61 -5.59 -18.75
CA ARG A 351 -0.65 -4.86 -18.77
C ARG A 351 -1.66 -5.65 -19.58
N SER A 352 -2.86 -5.79 -19.01
CA SER A 352 -3.99 -6.46 -19.67
C SER A 352 -5.01 -5.42 -20.11
N TYR A 353 -5.48 -5.59 -21.32
CA TYR A 353 -6.59 -4.85 -21.91
C TYR A 353 -7.73 -5.83 -22.13
N GLU A 354 -8.94 -5.36 -21.91
CA GLU A 354 -10.16 -6.18 -22.04
C GLU A 354 -11.19 -5.41 -22.82
N SER A 355 -11.84 -6.08 -23.76
CA SER A 355 -12.98 -5.56 -24.49
C SER A 355 -13.99 -6.68 -24.72
N SER A 356 -15.25 -6.32 -24.79
CA SER A 356 -16.36 -7.25 -25.05
C SER A 356 -17.20 -6.79 -26.23
N GLU A 357 -17.86 -7.73 -26.87
CA GLU A 357 -18.94 -7.42 -27.80
C GLU A 357 -20.14 -6.88 -27.04
N GLU A 358 -20.85 -5.94 -27.63
CA GLU A 358 -21.99 -5.27 -27.00
C GLU A 358 -23.16 -5.17 -27.96
N VAL A 359 -24.35 -5.20 -27.41
CA VAL A 359 -25.59 -4.81 -28.13
C VAL A 359 -26.06 -3.51 -27.53
N LEU A 360 -25.99 -2.46 -28.34
CA LEU A 360 -26.40 -1.12 -27.90
C LEU A 360 -27.92 -1.02 -27.73
N ALA A 361 -28.38 -0.06 -26.95
CA ALA A 361 -29.79 0.20 -26.75
C ALA A 361 -30.54 0.57 -28.06
N SER A 362 -29.82 1.03 -29.08
CA SER A 362 -30.34 1.26 -30.45
C SER A 362 -30.61 -0.03 -31.24
N GLY A 363 -30.16 -1.19 -30.74
CA GLY A 363 -30.20 -2.47 -31.46
C GLY A 363 -28.97 -2.74 -32.31
N ASP A 364 -28.04 -1.81 -32.40
CA ASP A 364 -26.77 -1.97 -33.10
C ASP A 364 -25.90 -2.98 -32.39
N ARG A 365 -25.10 -3.73 -33.14
CA ARG A 365 -24.16 -4.71 -32.59
C ARG A 365 -22.72 -4.23 -32.75
N VAL A 366 -21.98 -4.24 -31.67
CA VAL A 366 -20.53 -4.07 -31.67
C VAL A 366 -19.89 -5.45 -31.57
N TYR A 367 -19.07 -5.82 -32.54
CA TYR A 367 -18.45 -7.13 -32.64
C TYR A 367 -16.95 -7.03 -32.98
N PHE A 368 -16.20 -8.09 -32.68
CA PHE A 368 -14.78 -8.15 -33.03
C PHE A 368 -14.57 -8.34 -34.51
N GLY A 369 -13.73 -7.52 -35.10
CA GLY A 369 -13.37 -7.59 -36.49
C GLY A 369 -12.20 -6.68 -36.86
N ASN A 370 -11.45 -7.05 -37.90
CA ASN A 370 -10.39 -6.20 -38.41
C ASN A 370 -10.97 -5.28 -39.51
N PRO A 371 -10.91 -3.97 -39.34
CA PRO A 371 -11.42 -2.99 -40.33
C PRO A 371 -10.81 -3.14 -41.71
N ASN A 372 -9.55 -3.58 -41.83
CA ASN A 372 -8.86 -3.74 -43.10
C ASN A 372 -9.44 -4.84 -44.01
N TYR A 373 -10.15 -5.81 -43.44
CA TYR A 373 -10.78 -6.94 -44.16
C TYR A 373 -12.24 -6.69 -44.49
N GLN A 374 -12.82 -5.56 -44.11
CA GLN A 374 -14.22 -5.26 -44.36
C GLN A 374 -14.34 -4.20 -45.47
N SER A 375 -15.04 -4.51 -46.53
CA SER A 375 -15.32 -3.56 -47.62
C SER A 375 -16.22 -2.43 -47.13
N ASN A 376 -15.85 -1.17 -47.42
CA ASN A 376 -16.57 0.06 -47.15
C ASN A 376 -16.47 0.67 -45.74
N ILE A 377 -15.51 0.28 -44.89
CA ILE A 377 -15.24 0.98 -43.66
C ILE A 377 -14.30 2.17 -43.90
N LYS A 378 -14.76 3.38 -43.55
CA LYS A 378 -13.89 4.54 -43.42
C LYS A 378 -13.18 4.50 -42.09
N THR A 379 -11.91 4.12 -42.05
CA THR A 379 -11.06 4.27 -40.87
C THR A 379 -10.84 5.75 -40.59
N LYS A 380 -11.27 6.22 -39.42
CA LYS A 380 -10.97 7.58 -38.98
C LYS A 380 -9.73 7.54 -38.09
N GLY A 381 -8.68 8.22 -38.46
CA GLY A 381 -7.50 8.42 -37.62
C GLY A 381 -6.22 7.79 -38.15
N THR A 382 -5.16 7.91 -37.35
CA THR A 382 -3.78 7.43 -37.65
C THR A 382 -3.51 6.03 -37.11
N THR A 383 -4.56 5.27 -36.72
CA THR A 383 -4.44 3.96 -36.10
C THR A 383 -4.07 2.89 -37.15
N ASN A 384 -3.09 2.07 -36.82
CA ASN A 384 -2.65 0.94 -37.63
C ASN A 384 -3.38 -0.34 -37.18
N TYR A 385 -3.99 -1.05 -38.14
CA TYR A 385 -4.72 -2.31 -37.93
C TYR A 385 -4.03 -3.52 -38.56
N ASP A 386 -2.83 -3.34 -39.12
CA ASP A 386 -2.14 -4.40 -39.89
C ASP A 386 -1.68 -5.57 -39.00
N LEU A 387 -1.48 -5.31 -37.71
CA LEU A 387 -1.07 -6.31 -36.74
C LEU A 387 -2.22 -7.20 -36.23
N LEU A 388 -3.46 -6.87 -36.61
CA LEU A 388 -4.63 -7.67 -36.23
C LEU A 388 -4.84 -8.83 -37.20
N ASP A 389 -5.30 -9.95 -36.68
CA ASP A 389 -5.77 -11.08 -37.48
C ASP A 389 -7.13 -10.78 -38.16
N LYS A 390 -7.67 -11.75 -38.91
CA LYS A 390 -8.97 -11.62 -39.57
C LYS A 390 -10.13 -11.40 -38.59
N HIS A 391 -9.95 -11.84 -37.35
CA HIS A 391 -10.96 -11.77 -36.29
C HIS A 391 -10.86 -10.51 -35.45
N GLY A 392 -9.87 -9.65 -35.70
CA GLY A 392 -9.67 -8.39 -34.99
C GLY A 392 -8.82 -8.51 -33.73
N PHE A 393 -8.01 -9.54 -33.57
CA PHE A 393 -7.14 -9.74 -32.42
C PHE A 393 -5.68 -9.58 -32.81
N ALA A 394 -4.88 -8.96 -31.94
CA ALA A 394 -3.44 -8.86 -32.11
C ALA A 394 -2.79 -10.25 -32.05
N LYS A 395 -1.76 -10.49 -32.85
CA LYS A 395 -1.03 -11.76 -32.87
C LYS A 395 -0.04 -11.80 -31.69
N GLU A 396 0.03 -12.96 -31.02
CA GLU A 396 1.00 -13.21 -29.97
C GLU A 396 2.45 -13.12 -30.52
N GLY A 397 3.34 -12.51 -29.76
CA GLY A 397 4.75 -12.32 -30.13
C GLY A 397 5.05 -11.04 -30.93
N GLU A 398 4.05 -10.34 -31.45
CA GLU A 398 4.24 -9.10 -32.20
C GLU A 398 4.56 -7.92 -31.26
N TYR A 399 5.44 -7.04 -31.73
CA TYR A 399 5.76 -5.78 -31.06
C TYR A 399 4.73 -4.72 -31.46
N VAL A 400 4.10 -4.09 -30.48
CA VAL A 400 3.03 -3.10 -30.64
C VAL A 400 3.39 -1.78 -29.99
N THR A 401 2.95 -0.70 -30.61
CA THR A 401 3.13 0.68 -30.16
C THR A 401 1.78 1.35 -29.87
N ASP A 402 1.79 2.57 -29.37
CA ASP A 402 0.58 3.34 -29.06
C ASP A 402 -0.26 3.72 -30.31
N THR A 403 0.30 3.61 -31.52
CA THR A 403 -0.43 3.79 -32.77
C THR A 403 -1.13 2.53 -33.27
N ASP A 404 -0.80 1.36 -32.72
CA ASP A 404 -1.32 0.08 -33.16
C ASP A 404 -2.57 -0.30 -32.36
N ALA A 405 -3.59 -0.79 -33.05
CA ALA A 405 -4.74 -1.41 -32.42
C ALA A 405 -4.38 -2.83 -31.97
N ILE A 406 -4.79 -3.21 -30.75
CA ILE A 406 -4.61 -4.55 -30.20
C ILE A 406 -5.88 -5.37 -30.21
N ILE A 407 -7.04 -4.70 -30.19
CA ILE A 407 -8.36 -5.30 -30.33
C ILE A 407 -9.15 -4.44 -31.33
N GLY A 408 -9.60 -4.99 -32.43
CA GLY A 408 -10.42 -4.33 -33.44
C GLY A 408 -11.91 -4.53 -33.15
N LEU A 409 -12.66 -3.44 -33.20
CA LEU A 409 -14.11 -3.44 -33.01
C LEU A 409 -14.79 -2.82 -34.23
N CYS A 410 -15.90 -3.43 -34.67
CA CYS A 410 -16.76 -2.96 -35.73
C CYS A 410 -18.20 -2.87 -35.24
N GLN A 411 -18.89 -1.80 -35.59
CA GLN A 411 -20.30 -1.60 -35.26
C GLN A 411 -21.16 -1.83 -36.49
N GLU A 412 -22.14 -2.71 -36.38
CA GLU A 412 -23.17 -2.91 -37.38
C GLU A 412 -24.43 -2.16 -37.00
N SER A 413 -24.79 -1.12 -37.77
CA SER A 413 -26.02 -0.37 -37.58
C SER A 413 -26.98 -0.62 -38.74
N ARG A 414 -28.29 -0.67 -38.44
CA ARG A 414 -29.37 -0.81 -39.45
C ARG A 414 -30.06 0.54 -39.61
N ASP A 415 -29.98 1.07 -40.83
CA ASP A 415 -30.75 2.24 -41.20
C ASP A 415 -32.24 1.98 -41.23
N LYS A 416 -33.06 3.04 -41.15
CA LYS A 416 -34.55 2.93 -41.24
C LYS A 416 -35.03 2.25 -42.50
N ASP A 417 -34.23 2.22 -43.54
CA ASP A 417 -34.50 1.56 -44.83
C ASP A 417 -34.02 0.09 -44.87
N GLY A 418 -33.62 -0.49 -43.73
CA GLY A 418 -33.17 -1.88 -43.62
C GLY A 418 -31.78 -2.18 -44.20
N LYS A 419 -31.07 -1.16 -44.68
CA LYS A 419 -29.67 -1.28 -45.11
C LYS A 419 -28.75 -1.39 -43.93
N THR A 420 -27.96 -2.43 -43.88
CA THR A 420 -26.88 -2.62 -42.89
C THR A 420 -25.69 -1.79 -43.31
N SER A 421 -25.25 -0.86 -42.43
CA SER A 421 -24.00 -0.13 -42.57
C SER A 421 -23.04 -0.62 -41.48
N VAL A 422 -21.81 -0.87 -41.84
CA VAL A 422 -20.77 -1.23 -40.88
C VAL A 422 -19.86 -0.03 -40.71
N THR A 423 -19.74 0.43 -39.50
CA THR A 423 -18.88 1.54 -39.13
C THR A 423 -17.76 1.05 -38.21
N HIS A 424 -16.59 1.66 -38.31
CA HIS A 424 -15.50 1.39 -37.39
C HIS A 424 -15.77 2.05 -36.06
N VAL A 425 -15.64 1.29 -34.98
CA VAL A 425 -15.58 1.80 -33.61
C VAL A 425 -14.12 1.79 -33.17
N ALA A 426 -13.72 2.81 -32.42
CA ALA A 426 -12.37 2.83 -31.86
C ALA A 426 -12.13 1.57 -31.01
N GLY A 427 -11.25 0.69 -31.49
CA GLY A 427 -10.83 -0.49 -30.75
C GLY A 427 -9.89 -0.14 -29.59
N GLU A 428 -9.51 -1.14 -28.83
CA GLU A 428 -8.52 -0.96 -27.75
C GLU A 428 -7.13 -0.73 -28.31
N HIS A 429 -6.48 0.30 -27.80
CA HIS A 429 -5.10 0.69 -28.11
C HIS A 429 -4.25 0.63 -26.86
N ILE A 430 -2.95 0.48 -27.06
CA ILE A 430 -2.01 0.69 -25.96
C ILE A 430 -2.08 2.14 -25.50
N LYS A 431 -1.92 2.39 -24.20
CA LYS A 431 -1.86 3.76 -23.69
C LYS A 431 -0.75 4.55 -24.36
N PHE A 432 -1.03 5.82 -24.62
CA PHE A 432 -0.10 6.77 -25.22
C PHE A 432 1.32 6.66 -24.64
N SER A 433 2.31 6.72 -25.51
CA SER A 433 3.74 6.58 -25.15
C SER A 433 4.12 5.26 -24.50
N SER A 434 3.35 4.20 -24.73
CA SER A 434 3.67 2.83 -24.31
C SER A 434 4.00 1.97 -25.55
N SER A 435 4.73 0.92 -25.29
CA SER A 435 5.06 -0.10 -26.30
C SER A 435 5.31 -1.43 -25.59
N GLY A 436 5.21 -2.53 -26.29
CA GLY A 436 5.49 -3.83 -25.71
C GLY A 436 5.26 -4.98 -26.70
N ILE A 437 5.41 -6.19 -26.22
CA ILE A 437 5.16 -7.42 -27.00
C ILE A 437 3.84 -8.01 -26.55
N VAL A 438 3.02 -8.43 -27.48
CA VAL A 438 1.79 -9.18 -27.20
C VAL A 438 2.18 -10.53 -26.60
N ASP A 439 1.91 -10.70 -25.31
CA ASP A 439 2.32 -11.88 -24.57
C ASP A 439 1.28 -13.00 -24.65
N LYS A 440 0.01 -12.66 -24.49
CA LYS A 440 -1.10 -13.65 -24.52
C LYS A 440 -2.41 -13.02 -24.94
N VAL A 441 -3.18 -13.75 -25.76
CA VAL A 441 -4.51 -13.37 -26.20
C VAL A 441 -5.49 -14.47 -25.82
N VAL A 442 -6.56 -14.13 -25.11
CA VAL A 442 -7.60 -15.10 -24.71
C VAL A 442 -8.97 -14.55 -25.06
N VAL A 443 -9.75 -15.35 -25.75
CA VAL A 443 -11.14 -15.06 -26.11
C VAL A 443 -12.06 -16.05 -25.41
N TYR A 444 -13.06 -15.55 -24.72
CA TYR A 444 -14.04 -16.36 -24.00
C TYR A 444 -15.42 -15.71 -24.07
N LYS A 445 -16.44 -16.43 -23.67
CA LYS A 445 -17.79 -15.89 -23.54
C LYS A 445 -18.06 -15.48 -22.09
N ASN A 446 -18.61 -14.29 -21.92
CA ASN A 446 -19.03 -13.79 -20.62
C ASN A 446 -20.38 -14.40 -20.17
N THR A 447 -20.90 -13.98 -19.03
CA THR A 447 -22.20 -14.41 -18.49
C THR A 447 -23.37 -14.10 -19.42
N ASP A 448 -23.25 -13.06 -20.25
CA ASP A 448 -24.28 -12.63 -21.21
C ASP A 448 -24.15 -13.33 -22.56
N ASN A 449 -23.31 -14.37 -22.65
CA ASN A 449 -23.00 -15.14 -23.84
C ASN A 449 -22.37 -14.32 -25.00
N LEU A 450 -21.83 -13.12 -24.67
CA LEU A 450 -21.09 -12.28 -25.59
C LEU A 450 -19.60 -12.62 -25.54
N ARG A 451 -18.90 -12.51 -26.68
CA ARG A 451 -17.44 -12.74 -26.69
C ARG A 451 -16.73 -11.60 -26.00
N THR A 452 -15.77 -11.94 -25.17
CA THR A 452 -14.86 -11.04 -24.50
C THR A 452 -13.43 -11.43 -24.85
N CYS A 453 -12.61 -10.46 -25.18
CA CYS A 453 -11.19 -10.65 -25.51
C CYS A 453 -10.32 -9.97 -24.45
N ARG A 454 -9.32 -10.69 -23.95
CA ARG A 454 -8.26 -10.15 -23.09
C ARG A 454 -6.93 -10.27 -23.80
N VAL A 455 -6.23 -9.17 -23.90
CA VAL A 455 -4.88 -9.10 -24.48
C VAL A 455 -3.91 -8.63 -23.40
N ARG A 456 -2.87 -9.41 -23.17
CA ARG A 456 -1.80 -9.04 -22.23
C ARG A 456 -0.56 -8.61 -22.98
N ILE A 457 -0.06 -7.42 -22.66
CA ILE A 457 1.15 -6.87 -23.22
C ILE A 457 2.26 -6.98 -22.19
N ARG A 458 3.44 -7.39 -22.64
CA ARG A 458 4.66 -7.50 -21.85
C ARG A 458 5.68 -6.48 -22.29
N LYS A 459 6.30 -5.81 -21.31
CA LYS A 459 7.42 -4.90 -21.52
C LYS A 459 8.53 -5.20 -20.54
N GLU A 460 9.76 -5.31 -21.04
CA GLU A 460 10.93 -5.39 -20.17
C GLU A 460 11.33 -4.00 -19.70
N LYS A 461 11.68 -3.91 -18.42
CA LYS A 461 12.17 -2.66 -17.80
C LYS A 461 13.55 -2.89 -17.21
N ILE A 462 14.55 -2.34 -17.88
CA ILE A 462 15.94 -2.35 -17.43
C ILE A 462 16.17 -1.15 -16.52
N PRO A 463 16.92 -1.28 -15.42
CA PRO A 463 17.31 -0.16 -14.56
C PRO A 463 17.98 0.98 -15.33
N THR A 464 17.52 2.20 -15.08
CA THR A 464 18.05 3.43 -15.69
C THR A 464 18.19 4.53 -14.66
N VAL A 465 18.92 5.60 -15.01
CA VAL A 465 19.00 6.81 -14.20
C VAL A 465 17.59 7.39 -13.98
N GLY A 466 17.28 7.74 -12.73
CA GLY A 466 15.96 8.24 -12.31
C GLY A 466 15.01 7.19 -11.75
N ASP A 467 15.33 5.91 -11.86
CA ASP A 467 14.56 4.84 -11.21
C ASP A 467 14.77 4.85 -9.71
N LYS A 468 13.76 4.42 -8.96
CA LYS A 468 13.74 4.50 -7.50
C LYS A 468 14.01 3.15 -6.85
N TYR A 469 14.89 3.16 -5.88
CA TYR A 469 15.28 2.01 -5.07
C TYR A 469 15.08 2.31 -3.59
N SER A 470 14.91 1.27 -2.78
CA SER A 470 14.82 1.41 -1.34
C SER A 470 15.43 0.21 -0.63
N SER A 471 16.10 0.46 0.48
CA SER A 471 16.39 -0.58 1.45
C SER A 471 15.15 -0.85 2.32
N ARG A 472 15.13 -1.98 3.04
CA ARG A 472 14.05 -2.31 3.99
C ARG A 472 13.91 -1.30 5.14
N PRO A 473 14.97 -0.66 5.64
CA PRO A 473 14.88 0.40 6.63
C PRO A 473 14.24 1.72 6.20
N GLY A 474 13.69 1.83 5.00
CA GLY A 474 13.01 3.04 4.55
C GLY A 474 13.93 4.12 4.00
N GLN A 475 15.11 3.76 3.52
CA GLN A 475 16.06 4.63 2.83
C GLN A 475 15.81 4.56 1.32
N LYS A 476 14.86 5.34 0.85
CA LYS A 476 14.60 5.47 -0.59
C LYS A 476 15.64 6.36 -1.25
N GLY A 477 16.08 5.96 -2.45
CA GLY A 477 17.01 6.74 -3.26
C GLY A 477 16.72 6.61 -4.74
N MET A 478 17.08 7.62 -5.53
CA MET A 478 16.98 7.58 -6.99
C MET A 478 18.34 7.29 -7.61
N CYS A 479 18.34 6.50 -8.68
CA CYS A 479 19.55 6.29 -9.44
C CYS A 479 20.03 7.64 -10.03
N GLY A 480 21.19 8.11 -9.56
CA GLY A 480 21.82 9.33 -10.06
C GLY A 480 22.78 9.07 -11.21
N MET A 481 23.40 7.88 -11.23
CA MET A 481 24.35 7.47 -12.26
C MET A 481 24.42 5.94 -12.36
N VAL A 482 24.70 5.46 -13.57
CA VAL A 482 25.09 4.09 -13.84
C VAL A 482 26.53 4.11 -14.33
N LEU A 483 27.45 3.60 -13.52
CA LEU A 483 28.88 3.57 -13.84
C LEU A 483 29.31 2.21 -14.39
N GLU A 484 30.26 2.22 -15.29
CA GLU A 484 30.94 1.00 -15.74
C GLU A 484 31.67 0.35 -14.55
N GLN A 485 31.78 -0.98 -14.55
CA GLN A 485 32.45 -1.69 -13.46
C GLN A 485 33.92 -1.26 -13.27
N SER A 486 34.58 -0.88 -14.35
CA SER A 486 35.96 -0.36 -14.35
C SER A 486 36.13 0.96 -13.62
N GLU A 487 35.06 1.76 -13.56
CA GLU A 487 35.04 3.07 -12.88
C GLU A 487 34.57 2.97 -11.42
N MET A 488 33.99 1.85 -11.05
CA MET A 488 33.55 1.60 -9.69
C MET A 488 34.73 1.37 -8.75
N PRO A 489 34.62 1.78 -7.48
CA PRO A 489 35.66 1.45 -6.49
C PRO A 489 35.67 -0.05 -6.19
N PHE A 490 36.83 -0.59 -5.81
CA PHE A 490 37.00 -2.01 -5.50
C PHE A 490 37.81 -2.21 -4.22
N THR A 491 37.55 -3.30 -3.51
CA THR A 491 38.27 -3.68 -2.30
C THR A 491 39.63 -4.33 -2.63
N GLU A 492 40.47 -4.51 -1.62
CA GLU A 492 41.74 -5.23 -1.74
C GLU A 492 41.55 -6.65 -2.30
N ASP A 493 40.45 -7.31 -1.92
CA ASP A 493 40.08 -8.64 -2.43
C ASP A 493 39.48 -8.62 -3.84
N GLY A 494 39.38 -7.47 -4.46
CA GLY A 494 38.79 -7.28 -5.82
C GLY A 494 37.28 -7.26 -5.86
N ILE A 495 36.58 -7.11 -4.74
CA ILE A 495 35.12 -7.01 -4.69
C ILE A 495 34.69 -5.61 -5.16
N VAL A 496 33.85 -5.57 -6.18
CA VAL A 496 33.24 -4.33 -6.70
C VAL A 496 31.80 -4.25 -6.18
N PRO A 497 31.39 -3.13 -5.57
CA PRO A 497 30.01 -2.98 -5.11
C PRO A 497 29.01 -2.95 -6.28
N ASP A 498 27.80 -3.43 -6.04
CA ASP A 498 26.67 -3.31 -6.96
C ASP A 498 26.03 -1.92 -6.89
N MET A 499 26.13 -1.29 -5.72
CA MET A 499 25.49 -0.03 -5.41
C MET A 499 26.35 0.79 -4.46
N ILE A 500 26.36 2.12 -4.67
CA ILE A 500 27.00 3.08 -3.75
C ILE A 500 25.96 4.06 -3.28
N ILE A 501 25.83 4.19 -1.96
CA ILE A 501 24.89 5.13 -1.33
C ILE A 501 25.62 6.20 -0.53
N ASN A 502 24.99 7.36 -0.36
CA ASN A 502 25.58 8.48 0.35
C ASN A 502 25.59 8.24 1.86
N PRO A 503 26.75 8.38 2.55
CA PRO A 503 26.84 8.30 4.00
C PRO A 503 26.03 9.38 4.74
N HIS A 504 25.85 10.56 4.16
CA HIS A 504 25.07 11.65 4.75
C HIS A 504 23.56 11.34 4.89
N ALA A 505 23.07 10.30 4.24
CA ALA A 505 21.71 9.83 4.41
C ALA A 505 21.46 9.15 5.78
N ILE A 506 22.50 8.71 6.51
CA ILE A 506 22.36 7.92 7.74
C ILE A 506 22.18 8.79 8.99
N PRO A 507 23.03 9.83 9.28
CA PRO A 507 22.98 10.53 10.56
C PRO A 507 21.66 11.25 10.84
N SER A 508 21.14 11.99 9.86
CA SER A 508 19.89 12.75 10.03
C SER A 508 18.66 11.87 10.16
N ARG A 509 18.71 10.66 9.63
CA ARG A 509 17.59 9.73 9.63
C ARG A 509 17.67 8.69 10.73
N MET A 510 18.85 8.51 11.30
CA MET A 510 19.12 7.57 12.38
C MET A 510 18.64 6.15 12.06
N THR A 511 18.79 5.71 10.81
CA THR A 511 18.46 4.34 10.37
C THR A 511 19.57 3.38 10.73
N ILE A 512 19.79 3.17 12.00
CA ILE A 512 20.87 2.31 12.52
C ILE A 512 20.66 0.85 12.13
N ASN A 513 19.41 0.43 12.01
CA ASN A 513 19.06 -0.91 11.58
C ASN A 513 19.63 -1.29 10.20
N GLN A 514 19.85 -0.31 9.29
CA GLN A 514 20.52 -0.58 8.02
C GLN A 514 21.99 -0.98 8.24
N LEU A 515 22.68 -0.31 9.14
CA LEU A 515 24.07 -0.65 9.46
C LEU A 515 24.18 -2.02 10.12
N LEU A 516 23.25 -2.33 11.03
CA LEU A 516 23.16 -3.66 11.66
C LEU A 516 22.86 -4.75 10.63
N GLU A 517 22.00 -4.48 9.65
CA GLU A 517 21.73 -5.39 8.55
C GLU A 517 22.98 -5.70 7.73
N VAL A 518 23.79 -4.69 7.42
CA VAL A 518 25.06 -4.87 6.68
C VAL A 518 26.04 -5.74 7.47
N VAL A 519 26.25 -5.46 8.76
CA VAL A 519 27.16 -6.24 9.62
C VAL A 519 26.69 -7.69 9.74
N LEU A 520 25.40 -7.90 10.02
CA LEU A 520 24.81 -9.23 10.11
C LEU A 520 24.86 -9.95 8.75
N GLY A 521 24.58 -9.26 7.66
CA GLY A 521 24.65 -9.81 6.31
C GLY A 521 26.08 -10.23 5.93
N LYS A 522 27.07 -9.41 6.28
CA LYS A 522 28.48 -9.73 6.03
C LYS A 522 28.93 -10.96 6.83
N SER A 523 28.62 -11.00 8.12
CA SER A 523 28.93 -12.16 8.96
C SER A 523 28.19 -13.42 8.53
N SER A 524 26.93 -13.30 8.10
CA SER A 524 26.12 -14.41 7.60
C SER A 524 26.66 -14.99 6.29
N SER A 525 27.12 -14.14 5.38
CA SER A 525 27.72 -14.58 4.12
C SER A 525 29.04 -15.30 4.32
N LEU A 526 29.85 -14.88 5.30
CA LEU A 526 31.10 -15.52 5.66
C LEU A 526 30.89 -16.84 6.43
N GLY A 527 29.94 -16.86 7.36
CA GLY A 527 29.65 -18.00 8.21
C GLY A 527 28.71 -19.05 7.60
N GLY A 528 28.05 -18.76 6.45
CA GLY A 528 27.15 -19.69 5.76
C GLY A 528 25.81 -19.92 6.45
N PHE A 529 25.26 -18.93 7.14
CA PHE A 529 23.96 -18.99 7.80
C PHE A 529 23.06 -17.83 7.40
N LEU A 530 21.75 -17.91 7.69
CA LEU A 530 20.82 -16.80 7.53
C LEU A 530 20.78 -15.96 8.81
N GLY A 531 20.99 -14.66 8.69
CA GLY A 531 20.93 -13.73 9.81
C GLY A 531 19.51 -13.56 10.35
N ASP A 532 19.32 -13.65 11.67
CA ASP A 532 18.04 -13.38 12.32
C ASP A 532 18.01 -11.94 12.86
N ALA A 533 17.20 -11.10 12.25
CA ALA A 533 17.01 -9.71 12.61
C ALA A 533 15.59 -9.45 13.17
N THR A 534 14.99 -10.43 13.81
CA THR A 534 13.66 -10.31 14.43
C THR A 534 13.69 -9.23 15.51
N ALA A 535 12.63 -8.42 15.58
CA ALA A 535 12.51 -7.36 16.55
C ALA A 535 12.54 -7.84 18.00
N PHE A 536 13.07 -7.03 18.89
CA PHE A 536 13.10 -7.23 20.36
C PHE A 536 13.81 -8.49 20.84
N GLN A 537 14.81 -8.95 20.08
CA GLN A 537 15.69 -10.05 20.50
C GLN A 537 17.01 -9.50 21.03
N ASN A 538 17.58 -10.19 22.00
CA ASN A 538 18.92 -9.91 22.51
C ASN A 538 19.97 -10.51 21.54
N ASN A 539 20.12 -9.88 20.37
CA ASN A 539 21.18 -10.25 19.45
C ASN A 539 22.45 -9.48 19.83
N GLU A 540 23.44 -10.17 20.34
CA GLU A 540 24.73 -9.55 20.66
C GLU A 540 25.51 -9.30 19.36
N ILE A 541 25.63 -8.05 18.97
CA ILE A 541 26.39 -7.60 17.79
C ILE A 541 27.87 -8.09 17.90
N ARG A 542 28.39 -8.21 19.13
CA ARG A 542 29.74 -8.68 19.40
C ARG A 542 30.04 -10.08 18.83
N ASP A 543 29.06 -10.96 18.80
CA ASP A 543 29.27 -12.31 18.26
C ASP A 543 29.46 -12.29 16.75
N TYR A 544 28.71 -11.44 16.06
CA TYR A 544 28.84 -11.26 14.60
C TYR A 544 30.16 -10.57 14.23
N THR A 545 30.56 -9.58 15.01
CA THR A 545 31.83 -8.88 14.77
C THR A 545 33.04 -9.78 15.05
N ARG A 546 32.99 -10.65 16.07
CA ARG A 546 34.02 -11.67 16.32
C ARG A 546 34.11 -12.66 15.18
N LEU A 547 32.99 -13.09 14.63
CA LEU A 547 32.98 -13.99 13.48
C LEU A 547 33.68 -13.36 12.27
N MET A 548 33.44 -12.09 11.98
CA MET A 548 34.14 -11.39 10.89
C MET A 548 35.67 -11.35 11.13
N GLN A 549 36.09 -11.05 12.36
CA GLN A 549 37.53 -11.09 12.73
C GLN A 549 38.17 -12.45 12.52
N THR A 550 37.44 -13.53 12.81
CA THR A 550 37.95 -14.92 12.59
C THR A 550 38.26 -15.18 11.11
N TYR A 551 37.52 -14.53 10.20
CA TYR A 551 37.73 -14.61 8.75
C TYR A 551 38.67 -13.54 8.20
N GLY A 552 39.33 -12.74 9.06
CA GLY A 552 40.31 -11.72 8.67
C GLY A 552 39.73 -10.37 8.25
N TYR A 553 38.42 -10.14 8.45
CA TYR A 553 37.76 -8.86 8.17
C TYR A 553 37.74 -7.96 9.41
N ASP A 554 37.65 -6.64 9.17
CA ASP A 554 37.51 -5.68 10.27
C ASP A 554 36.15 -5.89 10.98
N SER A 555 36.19 -5.87 12.32
CA SER A 555 35.03 -5.97 13.20
C SER A 555 33.96 -4.89 12.95
N THR A 556 34.36 -3.72 12.45
CA THR A 556 33.47 -2.62 12.12
C THR A 556 32.73 -2.77 10.79
N GLY A 557 33.18 -3.71 9.95
CA GLY A 557 32.65 -3.91 8.59
C GLY A 557 33.26 -3.00 7.53
N ASN A 558 34.23 -2.18 7.91
CA ASN A 558 34.95 -1.29 6.98
C ASN A 558 35.99 -2.09 6.17
N GLU A 559 36.22 -1.63 4.95
CA GLU A 559 37.29 -2.14 4.08
C GLU A 559 38.05 -1.00 3.41
N ILE A 560 39.30 -1.25 3.09
CA ILE A 560 40.10 -0.36 2.26
C ILE A 560 39.66 -0.54 0.83
N MET A 561 39.41 0.57 0.13
CA MET A 561 38.99 0.53 -1.27
C MET A 561 39.88 1.43 -2.14
N TYR A 562 39.96 1.08 -3.40
CA TYR A 562 40.69 1.79 -4.45
C TYR A 562 39.73 2.38 -5.45
N SER A 563 40.01 3.60 -5.94
CA SER A 563 39.23 4.25 -6.98
C SER A 563 39.39 3.52 -8.32
N GLY A 564 38.30 3.11 -8.96
CA GLY A 564 38.37 2.56 -10.31
C GLY A 564 38.75 3.58 -11.38
N ILE A 565 38.54 4.89 -11.13
CA ILE A 565 38.84 5.97 -12.07
C ILE A 565 40.34 6.32 -12.02
N THR A 566 40.92 6.49 -10.84
CA THR A 566 42.29 6.93 -10.66
C THR A 566 43.27 5.80 -10.33
N GLY A 567 42.78 4.67 -9.82
CA GLY A 567 43.58 3.58 -9.28
C GLY A 567 44.21 3.83 -7.92
N GLU A 568 43.99 5.01 -7.34
CA GLU A 568 44.51 5.39 -6.05
C GLU A 568 43.67 4.84 -4.90
N GLN A 569 44.30 4.59 -3.77
CA GLN A 569 43.57 4.20 -2.55
C GLN A 569 42.70 5.38 -2.07
N LEU A 570 41.48 5.11 -1.71
CA LEU A 570 40.60 6.09 -1.09
C LEU A 570 41.15 6.48 0.30
N HIS A 571 41.10 7.75 0.64
CA HIS A 571 41.63 8.29 1.91
C HIS A 571 40.84 7.85 3.15
N THR A 572 39.77 7.10 2.99
CA THR A 572 38.91 6.62 4.07
C THR A 572 38.64 5.13 3.90
N SER A 573 38.47 4.43 5.00
CA SER A 573 37.89 3.10 4.97
C SER A 573 36.39 3.18 4.68
N VAL A 574 35.88 2.30 3.85
CA VAL A 574 34.51 2.29 3.38
C VAL A 574 33.72 1.19 4.05
N PHE A 575 32.56 1.51 4.60
CA PHE A 575 31.64 0.53 5.15
C PHE A 575 30.93 -0.17 4.00
N ILE A 576 31.17 -1.48 3.84
CA ILE A 576 30.68 -2.26 2.72
C ILE A 576 30.18 -3.64 3.17
N GLY A 577 29.09 -4.10 2.58
CA GLY A 577 28.55 -5.42 2.80
C GLY A 577 27.21 -5.66 2.10
N PRO A 578 26.68 -6.89 2.19
CA PRO A 578 25.42 -7.25 1.56
C PRO A 578 24.25 -6.60 2.28
N THR A 579 23.38 -5.98 1.50
CA THR A 579 22.13 -5.37 1.96
C THR A 579 21.00 -5.74 1.00
N TYR A 580 19.82 -6.04 1.53
CA TYR A 580 18.66 -6.35 0.72
C TYR A 580 18.00 -5.09 0.21
N TYR A 581 18.03 -4.87 -1.11
CA TYR A 581 17.46 -3.72 -1.78
C TYR A 581 16.24 -4.10 -2.62
N GLN A 582 15.31 -3.17 -2.72
CA GLN A 582 14.06 -3.28 -3.47
C GLN A 582 14.07 -2.25 -4.61
N ARG A 583 13.63 -2.66 -5.80
CA ARG A 583 13.26 -1.72 -6.86
C ARG A 583 11.81 -1.31 -6.65
N LEU A 584 11.53 -0.02 -6.68
CA LEU A 584 10.16 0.47 -6.56
C LEU A 584 9.51 0.57 -7.95
N LYS A 585 8.19 0.41 -8.00
CA LYS A 585 7.41 0.54 -9.25
C LYS A 585 7.44 1.95 -9.86
N ILE A 586 8.02 2.91 -9.16
CA ILE A 586 8.17 4.30 -9.59
C ILE A 586 9.40 4.40 -10.47
N MET A 587 9.18 4.40 -11.81
CA MET A 587 10.24 4.38 -12.82
C MET A 587 10.15 5.63 -13.68
N VAL A 588 11.29 6.17 -14.10
CA VAL A 588 11.37 7.40 -14.90
C VAL A 588 10.67 7.27 -16.24
N ALA A 589 10.78 6.12 -16.89
CA ALA A 589 10.14 5.87 -18.19
C ALA A 589 8.61 6.04 -18.16
N ASP A 590 7.98 5.75 -17.04
CA ASP A 590 6.53 5.90 -16.87
C ASP A 590 6.11 7.35 -16.59
N LYS A 591 7.04 8.23 -16.25
CA LYS A 591 6.82 9.64 -15.90
C LYS A 591 7.31 10.62 -16.96
N MET A 592 8.24 10.19 -17.79
CA MET A 592 8.76 11.02 -18.88
C MET A 592 7.62 11.40 -19.83
N HIS A 593 7.49 12.69 -20.11
CA HIS A 593 6.46 13.22 -20.97
C HIS A 593 7.02 14.33 -21.86
N SER A 594 6.69 14.28 -23.15
CA SER A 594 6.99 15.32 -24.11
C SER A 594 5.79 15.52 -25.02
N ARG A 595 5.60 16.75 -25.48
CA ARG A 595 4.54 17.09 -26.41
C ARG A 595 5.03 18.13 -27.39
N GLY A 596 4.75 17.89 -28.67
CA GLY A 596 4.78 18.95 -29.71
C GLY A 596 3.37 19.51 -29.90
N THR A 597 2.73 19.20 -31.01
CA THR A 597 1.32 19.45 -31.28
C THR A 597 0.50 18.23 -30.85
N GLY A 598 -0.72 18.45 -30.36
CA GLY A 598 -1.56 17.35 -29.88
C GLY A 598 -3.02 17.77 -29.64
N PRO A 599 -3.83 16.92 -29.01
CA PRO A 599 -5.26 17.15 -28.80
C PRO A 599 -5.52 18.36 -27.92
N GLN A 600 -6.59 19.09 -28.26
CA GLN A 600 -7.05 20.28 -27.56
C GLN A 600 -8.41 20.02 -26.89
N GLN A 601 -8.75 20.83 -25.91
CA GLN A 601 -10.08 20.85 -25.30
C GLN A 601 -11.10 21.47 -26.29
N SER A 602 -12.30 20.93 -26.34
CA SER A 602 -13.32 21.42 -27.25
C SER A 602 -13.82 22.83 -26.91
N LEU A 603 -13.97 23.15 -25.63
CA LEU A 603 -14.50 24.42 -25.18
C LEU A 603 -13.49 25.57 -25.27
N THR A 604 -12.30 25.39 -24.72
CA THR A 604 -11.28 26.44 -24.59
C THR A 604 -10.23 26.41 -25.70
N ARG A 605 -10.17 25.34 -26.48
CA ARG A 605 -9.13 25.03 -27.47
C ARG A 605 -7.70 25.05 -26.92
N GLN A 606 -7.56 25.02 -25.63
CA GLN A 606 -6.27 24.86 -24.97
C GLN A 606 -5.78 23.42 -25.06
N PRO A 607 -4.47 23.14 -25.01
CA PRO A 607 -3.94 21.79 -24.91
C PRO A 607 -4.57 21.03 -23.74
N ARG A 608 -4.94 19.77 -23.94
CA ARG A 608 -5.42 18.91 -22.85
C ARG A 608 -4.33 18.78 -21.77
N ALA A 609 -4.71 18.49 -20.54
CA ALA A 609 -3.81 18.22 -19.44
C ALA A 609 -3.58 16.71 -19.29
N GLY A 610 -2.40 16.34 -18.77
CA GLY A 610 -2.04 14.98 -18.41
C GLY A 610 -1.34 14.18 -19.51
N ARG A 611 -0.33 13.41 -19.10
CA ARG A 611 0.47 12.55 -19.97
C ARG A 611 -0.37 11.52 -20.74
N SER A 612 -1.37 10.92 -20.07
CA SER A 612 -2.25 9.90 -20.66
C SER A 612 -3.07 10.42 -21.84
N ASN A 613 -3.29 11.73 -21.93
CA ASN A 613 -4.05 12.38 -22.98
C ASN A 613 -3.16 13.07 -24.02
N ASN A 614 -1.87 12.79 -24.05
CA ASN A 614 -0.89 13.55 -24.82
C ASN A 614 -1.04 15.07 -24.58
N GLY A 615 -1.18 15.44 -23.32
CA GLY A 615 -1.45 16.80 -22.90
C GLY A 615 -0.22 17.68 -22.86
N GLY A 616 -0.44 18.98 -22.76
CA GLY A 616 0.63 19.98 -22.60
C GLY A 616 1.11 20.08 -21.14
N LEU A 617 2.22 20.77 -20.98
CA LEU A 617 2.75 21.16 -19.67
C LEU A 617 2.17 22.53 -19.30
N ARG A 618 1.74 22.66 -18.05
CA ARG A 618 1.12 23.90 -17.57
C ARG A 618 2.18 24.90 -17.13
N ILE A 619 2.11 26.11 -17.67
CA ILE A 619 2.75 27.31 -17.08
C ILE A 619 1.72 27.91 -16.11
N GLY A 620 1.97 27.78 -14.80
CA GLY A 620 1.11 28.34 -13.77
C GLY A 620 1.30 29.84 -13.58
N GLU A 621 0.55 30.45 -12.66
CA GLU A 621 0.64 31.89 -12.39
C GLU A 621 2.01 32.27 -11.78
N MET A 622 2.61 31.40 -10.95
CA MET A 622 3.92 31.67 -10.36
C MET A 622 5.03 31.65 -11.41
N GLU A 623 4.97 30.70 -12.37
CA GLU A 623 5.89 30.66 -13.52
C GLU A 623 5.71 31.88 -14.41
N ARG A 624 4.47 32.34 -14.65
CA ARG A 624 4.19 33.60 -15.34
C ARG A 624 4.84 34.79 -14.64
N ASP A 625 4.71 34.90 -13.33
CA ASP A 625 5.29 35.98 -12.55
C ASP A 625 6.83 36.00 -12.64
N SER A 626 7.45 34.83 -12.63
CA SER A 626 8.89 34.69 -12.86
C SER A 626 9.32 35.14 -14.25
N ILE A 627 8.59 34.76 -15.30
CA ILE A 627 8.86 35.17 -16.68
C ILE A 627 8.70 36.68 -16.83
N LEU A 628 7.66 37.28 -16.23
CA LEU A 628 7.45 38.73 -16.21
C LEU A 628 8.58 39.45 -15.50
N GLY A 629 9.03 38.94 -14.35
CA GLY A 629 10.14 39.48 -13.56
C GLY A 629 11.47 39.51 -14.33
N HIS A 630 11.67 38.56 -15.24
CA HIS A 630 12.85 38.53 -16.13
C HIS A 630 12.70 39.42 -17.39
N GLY A 631 11.50 39.97 -17.67
CA GLY A 631 11.24 40.82 -18.80
C GLY A 631 11.27 40.12 -20.16
N ILE A 632 11.06 38.79 -20.21
CA ILE A 632 11.11 37.97 -21.41
C ILE A 632 9.74 38.02 -22.15
N SER A 633 9.38 39.13 -22.73
CA SER A 633 8.05 39.39 -23.32
C SER A 633 7.75 38.50 -24.53
N GLU A 634 8.72 38.28 -25.41
CA GLU A 634 8.54 37.44 -26.60
C GLU A 634 8.33 35.98 -26.25
N PHE A 635 9.05 35.46 -25.27
CA PHE A 635 8.79 34.11 -24.77
C PHE A 635 7.40 33.98 -24.12
N MET A 636 6.98 35.00 -23.38
CA MET A 636 5.62 35.06 -22.79
C MET A 636 4.57 35.00 -23.89
N LYS A 637 4.71 35.82 -24.93
CA LYS A 637 3.80 35.86 -26.07
C LYS A 637 3.74 34.51 -26.79
N GLU A 638 4.87 33.90 -27.08
CA GLU A 638 4.93 32.58 -27.70
C GLU A 638 4.24 31.53 -26.81
N SER A 639 4.49 31.53 -25.49
CA SER A 639 3.91 30.56 -24.57
C SER A 639 2.41 30.67 -24.42
N MET A 640 1.85 31.89 -24.44
CA MET A 640 0.42 32.15 -24.27
C MET A 640 -0.37 32.13 -25.60
N MET A 641 0.29 32.19 -26.73
CA MET A 641 -0.32 32.24 -28.05
C MET A 641 0.03 31.02 -28.89
N GLU A 642 1.25 31.00 -29.47
CA GLU A 642 1.69 30.02 -30.48
C GLU A 642 1.67 28.58 -29.94
N ARG A 643 2.09 28.38 -28.69
CA ARG A 643 2.15 27.08 -28.03
C ARG A 643 0.86 26.71 -27.27
N ALA A 644 -0.13 27.61 -27.25
CA ALA A 644 -1.39 27.39 -26.53
C ALA A 644 -2.59 27.39 -27.48
N ASP A 645 -3.37 28.45 -27.44
CA ASP A 645 -4.67 28.60 -28.11
C ASP A 645 -4.78 29.83 -28.96
N LYS A 646 -3.73 30.14 -29.75
CA LYS A 646 -3.76 31.25 -30.69
C LYS A 646 -4.96 31.15 -31.62
N TYR A 647 -5.68 32.26 -31.74
CA TYR A 647 -6.86 32.39 -32.57
C TYR A 647 -6.86 33.74 -33.27
N GLU A 648 -7.34 33.76 -34.49
CA GLU A 648 -7.57 35.00 -35.26
C GLU A 648 -9.03 35.40 -35.17
N ALA A 649 -9.27 36.50 -34.50
CA ALA A 649 -10.60 37.05 -34.30
C ALA A 649 -10.79 38.31 -35.14
N GLN A 650 -12.01 38.54 -35.62
CA GLN A 650 -12.42 39.77 -36.26
C GLN A 650 -13.05 40.72 -35.24
N ILE A 651 -12.59 41.92 -35.19
CA ILE A 651 -13.16 42.99 -34.36
C ILE A 651 -13.53 44.18 -35.20
N ASN A 652 -14.64 44.84 -34.85
CA ASN A 652 -14.99 46.11 -35.40
C ASN A 652 -14.08 47.20 -34.78
N THR A 653 -13.38 47.95 -35.63
CA THR A 653 -12.41 48.97 -35.19
C THR A 653 -13.07 50.18 -34.57
N GLN A 654 -14.39 50.44 -34.82
CA GLN A 654 -15.12 51.56 -34.26
C GLN A 654 -15.71 51.26 -32.90
N ASP A 655 -16.30 50.07 -32.75
CA ASP A 655 -17.03 49.67 -31.53
C ASP A 655 -16.19 48.79 -30.60
N GLY A 656 -15.12 48.21 -31.09
CA GLY A 656 -14.27 47.32 -30.31
C GLY A 656 -14.89 45.94 -29.95
N LEU A 657 -16.02 45.61 -30.61
CA LEU A 657 -16.72 44.35 -30.39
C LEU A 657 -16.26 43.26 -31.36
N LEU A 658 -16.43 42.01 -30.95
CA LEU A 658 -16.19 40.86 -31.83
C LEU A 658 -17.25 40.86 -32.94
N THR A 659 -16.77 40.75 -34.19
CA THR A 659 -17.62 40.78 -35.41
C THR A 659 -17.23 39.62 -36.37
N ASP A 660 -17.88 39.56 -37.52
CA ASP A 660 -17.54 38.60 -38.57
C ASP A 660 -16.90 39.31 -39.79
N ASN A 661 -16.42 38.54 -40.77
CA ASN A 661 -15.76 39.02 -41.96
C ASN A 661 -16.68 39.86 -42.91
N ARG A 662 -17.95 39.98 -42.62
CA ARG A 662 -18.91 40.73 -43.43
C ARG A 662 -18.98 42.20 -43.05
N ASP A 663 -18.45 42.55 -41.87
CA ASP A 663 -18.38 43.91 -41.39
C ASP A 663 -17.31 44.69 -42.17
N PRO A 664 -17.68 45.84 -42.81
CA PRO A 664 -16.70 46.65 -43.58
C PRO A 664 -15.60 47.26 -42.69
N ASN A 665 -15.84 47.38 -41.41
CA ASN A 665 -14.93 47.93 -40.41
C ASN A 665 -14.17 46.81 -39.64
N ALA A 666 -14.27 45.58 -40.12
CA ALA A 666 -13.59 44.44 -39.47
C ALA A 666 -12.05 44.51 -39.64
N SER A 667 -11.34 44.28 -38.55
CA SER A 667 -9.90 44.11 -38.53
C SER A 667 -9.55 42.82 -37.84
N THR A 668 -8.58 42.11 -38.39
CA THR A 668 -8.12 40.82 -37.83
C THR A 668 -7.10 41.08 -36.71
N ILE A 669 -7.34 40.50 -35.55
CA ILE A 669 -6.42 40.49 -34.42
C ILE A 669 -6.11 39.08 -34.01
N GLN A 670 -4.91 38.89 -33.45
CA GLN A 670 -4.50 37.62 -32.87
C GLN A 670 -4.64 37.68 -31.35
N LEU A 671 -5.38 36.72 -30.78
CA LEU A 671 -5.62 36.64 -29.32
C LEU A 671 -5.79 35.15 -28.90
N PRO A 672 -5.64 34.84 -27.61
CA PRO A 672 -5.95 33.52 -27.12
C PRO A 672 -7.44 33.19 -27.26
N TYR A 673 -7.76 31.98 -27.71
CA TYR A 673 -9.18 31.57 -27.88
C TYR A 673 -9.97 31.61 -26.57
N ALA A 674 -9.33 31.23 -25.43
CA ALA A 674 -9.95 31.31 -24.12
C ALA A 674 -10.33 32.75 -23.73
N PHE A 675 -9.51 33.74 -24.14
CA PHE A 675 -9.83 35.15 -23.95
C PHE A 675 -11.04 35.58 -24.80
N LYS A 676 -11.08 35.16 -26.07
CA LYS A 676 -12.22 35.36 -26.95
C LYS A 676 -13.51 34.77 -26.36
N LEU A 677 -13.43 33.55 -25.82
CA LEU A 677 -14.55 32.89 -25.15
C LEU A 677 -15.05 33.69 -23.93
N MET A 678 -14.13 34.17 -23.10
CA MET A 678 -14.43 34.99 -21.94
C MET A 678 -15.15 36.28 -22.35
N LEU A 679 -14.71 36.96 -23.42
CA LEU A 679 -15.41 38.17 -23.93
C LEU A 679 -16.87 37.85 -24.32
N GLN A 680 -17.09 36.72 -24.98
CA GLN A 680 -18.45 36.31 -25.37
C GLN A 680 -19.32 35.92 -24.17
N GLU A 681 -18.72 35.25 -23.18
CA GLU A 681 -19.42 34.92 -21.92
C GLU A 681 -19.80 36.18 -21.15
N LEU A 682 -18.93 37.19 -21.09
CA LEU A 682 -19.28 38.50 -20.49
C LEU A 682 -20.42 39.19 -21.24
N GLN A 683 -20.43 39.11 -22.57
CA GLN A 683 -21.54 39.66 -23.37
C GLN A 683 -22.87 38.97 -23.05
N THR A 684 -22.87 37.64 -22.81
CA THR A 684 -24.09 36.94 -22.38
C THR A 684 -24.60 37.40 -21.02
N MET A 685 -23.71 37.89 -20.15
CA MET A 685 -24.06 38.49 -18.86
C MET A 685 -24.44 39.98 -18.95
N SER A 686 -24.67 40.49 -20.13
CA SER A 686 -24.97 41.90 -20.38
C SER A 686 -23.82 42.87 -20.06
N VAL A 687 -22.59 42.40 -20.06
CA VAL A 687 -21.36 43.20 -19.96
C VAL A 687 -20.76 43.32 -21.36
N ALA A 688 -20.56 44.51 -21.88
CA ALA A 688 -19.97 44.75 -23.20
C ALA A 688 -18.45 45.05 -23.11
N PRO A 689 -17.58 44.03 -23.10
CA PRO A 689 -16.16 44.25 -23.14
C PRO A 689 -15.74 44.72 -24.54
N ARG A 690 -14.89 45.74 -24.61
CA ARG A 690 -14.43 46.31 -25.88
C ARG A 690 -12.91 46.23 -26.00
N ILE A 691 -12.44 45.86 -27.16
CA ILE A 691 -11.02 45.86 -27.52
C ILE A 691 -10.73 47.15 -28.28
N VAL A 692 -9.89 47.98 -27.68
CA VAL A 692 -9.44 49.22 -28.32
C VAL A 692 -8.16 48.95 -29.09
N THR A 693 -8.17 49.23 -30.41
CA THR A 693 -7.03 49.10 -31.32
C THR A 693 -6.49 50.47 -31.69
N GLY A 694 -5.19 50.68 -31.54
CA GLY A 694 -4.50 51.94 -31.91
C GLY A 694 -3.40 52.32 -30.93
N SER A 695 -2.73 53.41 -31.18
CA SER A 695 -1.64 53.95 -30.35
C SER A 695 -2.16 54.85 -29.20
N GLU A 696 -3.44 55.08 -29.13
CA GLU A 696 -4.04 56.00 -28.14
C GLU A 696 -4.35 55.27 -26.85
N THR A 697 -3.89 55.78 -25.75
CA THR A 697 -4.31 55.33 -24.40
C THR A 697 -5.77 55.65 -24.19
N VAL A 698 -6.54 54.74 -23.63
CA VAL A 698 -7.95 54.92 -23.30
C VAL A 698 -8.10 56.05 -22.28
N THR A 699 -8.40 57.25 -22.77
CA THR A 699 -8.78 58.37 -21.93
C THR A 699 -10.25 58.26 -21.56
N PRO A 700 -10.73 58.89 -20.45
CA PRO A 700 -12.14 58.96 -20.14
C PRO A 700 -13.00 59.52 -21.27
N GLU A 701 -12.42 60.38 -22.09
CA GLU A 701 -13.08 60.97 -23.28
C GLU A 701 -13.27 59.94 -24.41
N LEU A 702 -12.25 59.13 -24.69
CA LEU A 702 -12.33 58.02 -25.66
C LEU A 702 -13.35 56.97 -25.18
N TYR A 703 -13.39 56.65 -23.90
CA TYR A 703 -14.38 55.78 -23.30
C TYR A 703 -15.80 56.32 -23.51
N ASN A 704 -16.03 57.60 -23.27
CA ASN A 704 -17.33 58.25 -23.49
C ASN A 704 -17.75 58.27 -24.95
N GLN A 705 -16.80 58.41 -25.88
CA GLN A 705 -17.09 58.34 -27.35
C GLN A 705 -17.49 56.93 -27.78
N LEU A 706 -16.80 55.89 -27.27
CA LEU A 706 -17.12 54.51 -27.55
C LEU A 706 -18.51 54.12 -27.02
N VAL A 707 -18.89 54.56 -25.83
CA VAL A 707 -20.20 54.34 -25.25
C VAL A 707 -21.30 55.20 -25.92
N SER A 708 -21.01 56.37 -26.46
CA SER A 708 -21.99 57.22 -27.14
C SER A 708 -22.36 56.73 -28.52
N ASN A 709 -21.44 56.01 -29.21
CA ASN A 709 -21.73 55.41 -30.52
C ASN A 709 -22.71 54.25 -30.48
N ASP A 710 -22.86 53.57 -29.34
CA ASP A 710 -23.88 52.53 -29.12
C ASP A 710 -25.33 53.06 -28.97
N LYS A 711 -25.52 54.37 -28.89
CA LYS A 711 -26.83 54.98 -28.75
C LYS A 711 -27.39 55.51 -30.08
N LYS A 712 -26.67 55.33 -31.17
CA LYS A 712 -27.11 55.56 -32.53
C LYS A 712 -27.31 54.24 -33.27
#